data_285bbb315d9e194ec7cb14ae8a408cd3
#
_entry.id   285bbb315d9e194ec7cb14ae8a408cd3
#
_cell.length_a   1.000
_cell.length_b   1.000
_cell.length_c   1.000
_cell.angle_alpha   90.00
_cell.angle_beta   90.00
_cell.angle_gamma   90.00
#
_symmetry.space_group_name_H-M   'P 1'
#
loop_
_entity.id
_entity.type
_entity.pdbx_description
1 polymer ?
#
loop_
_entity_poly.entity_id
_entity_poly.type
_entity_poly.pdbx_seq_one_letter_code
_entity_poly.pdbx_strand_id
1 'polypeptide(L)'
;MGSGIAAHMANLGFQVTVLDATEETARAAWERATKARPPHFMVPETAENVRLGGIYTHLHWAQEADWVCEAVVEKLDVKRALFEQLDQALGETTIITTNTSGLEIELLREGRSERFRRSFLGTHFFNPPRYLKLLELIPTSDTDPTVVERITEFLEDHAARRVVRAKDTPGFIANRYGMWSMFSTIQVTERLGMTIEEADAICGPFLGRPRSAAFRLNDLVGLDIMMDIANNLRERCPHDVMAQSMTVPQSLAVLMEKGWIGNKAGQGYYRKEGQEFLSFDLQTHAYRMRREPEFGALDALARQPLGERIAAGLELKDPAGEFLREYLVPALRYAVQLATEISYSYLDFDRVMQWGFGWEQGPFAMIDAIGPERLGIPEGPFYKEKTVKTFAGTWVPQPAEPNYQAIADFPILQTFDTLYVRDLGDGVHAVSTRTKMGTVNPQLLDDLNAYLDGHPDQRFVLTSEAKVFSFGFDLSFFRSRIDEEDWAGVGAALAKFQATCHRLSQHPCVAAIHGYGIGGGLELALGCPVVVASAEAQLGYPEAKVGLIPGGAGTVRMRLFHQENAKSLVEAAKVLAKGEMATNAVLAQRQGVLRRTDVISFHPDRWLHDAKQAALTVAPRPWPEWTTVVGPLAGMMDRAFDEWEKAGATRHDRKIADAAGHVFSKPNSLDEALTRERQEFVALIQDGLTQARIRHMLDTGKPLRN
;
A
#
# COMPACT_ATOMS: atom_id res chain seq x y z
N MET A 1 7.31 -17.12 -6.61
CA MET A 1 5.99 -16.82 -6.00
C MET A 1 5.78 -17.51 -4.65
N GLY A 2 5.95 -18.85 -4.54
CA GLY A 2 5.65 -19.60 -3.31
C GLY A 2 6.23 -19.02 -2.02
N SER A 3 7.52 -18.64 -2.00
CA SER A 3 8.13 -17.99 -0.82
C SER A 3 7.48 -16.64 -0.46
N GLY A 4 7.00 -15.89 -1.46
CA GLY A 4 6.29 -14.62 -1.23
C GLY A 4 4.89 -14.83 -0.64
N ILE A 5 4.14 -15.84 -1.13
CA ILE A 5 2.84 -16.23 -0.58
C ILE A 5 3.01 -16.72 0.86
N ALA A 6 3.99 -17.59 1.10
CA ALA A 6 4.32 -18.10 2.43
C ALA A 6 4.69 -16.98 3.41
N ALA A 7 5.53 -16.02 2.98
CA ALA A 7 5.89 -14.85 3.78
C ALA A 7 4.66 -13.98 4.10
N HIS A 8 3.75 -13.81 3.14
CA HIS A 8 2.51 -13.08 3.36
C HIS A 8 1.64 -13.76 4.42
N MET A 9 1.41 -15.06 4.31
CA MET A 9 0.65 -15.82 5.30
C MET A 9 1.30 -15.80 6.69
N ALA A 10 2.64 -15.92 6.75
CA ALA A 10 3.37 -15.79 8.01
C ALA A 10 3.24 -14.40 8.65
N ASN A 11 3.24 -13.31 7.85
CA ASN A 11 2.98 -11.95 8.36
C ASN A 11 1.58 -11.81 8.99
N LEU A 12 0.60 -12.59 8.52
CA LEU A 12 -0.77 -12.63 9.05
C LEU A 12 -0.91 -13.54 10.29
N GLY A 13 0.17 -14.22 10.69
CA GLY A 13 0.20 -15.07 11.88
C GLY A 13 -0.20 -16.53 11.64
N PHE A 14 -0.38 -16.96 10.39
CA PHE A 14 -0.65 -18.38 10.08
C PHE A 14 0.58 -19.25 10.29
N GLN A 15 0.35 -20.51 10.64
CA GLN A 15 1.37 -21.55 10.62
C GLN A 15 1.63 -21.95 9.17
N VAL A 16 2.85 -21.80 8.71
CA VAL A 16 3.21 -22.01 7.31
C VAL A 16 4.29 -23.06 7.17
N THR A 17 4.07 -24.02 6.27
CA THR A 17 5.09 -24.97 5.82
C THR A 17 5.43 -24.69 4.37
N VAL A 18 6.70 -24.56 4.06
CA VAL A 18 7.21 -24.41 2.68
C VAL A 18 7.94 -25.70 2.30
N LEU A 19 7.49 -26.34 1.23
CA LEU A 19 8.15 -27.49 0.63
C LEU A 19 8.67 -27.11 -0.76
N ASP A 20 9.94 -27.42 -1.04
CA ASP A 20 10.53 -27.35 -2.38
C ASP A 20 11.08 -28.73 -2.76
N ALA A 21 11.70 -28.92 -3.90
CA ALA A 21 12.23 -30.20 -4.33
C ALA A 21 13.07 -30.86 -3.22
N THR A 22 14.02 -30.13 -2.64
CA THR A 22 14.78 -30.54 -1.45
C THR A 22 14.70 -29.49 -0.33
N GLU A 23 15.07 -29.87 0.89
CA GLU A 23 15.14 -28.92 2.01
C GLU A 23 16.16 -27.80 1.73
N GLU A 24 17.28 -28.12 1.08
CA GLU A 24 18.32 -27.13 0.72
C GLU A 24 17.76 -26.08 -0.25
N THR A 25 16.99 -26.51 -1.25
CA THR A 25 16.34 -25.57 -2.19
C THR A 25 15.31 -24.70 -1.50
N ALA A 26 14.53 -25.27 -0.57
CA ALA A 26 13.57 -24.52 0.24
C ALA A 26 14.29 -23.45 1.10
N ARG A 27 15.38 -23.82 1.80
CA ARG A 27 16.18 -22.90 2.61
C ARG A 27 16.81 -21.79 1.78
N ALA A 28 17.39 -22.13 0.62
CA ALA A 28 17.99 -21.14 -0.29
C ALA A 28 16.95 -20.16 -0.86
N ALA A 29 15.75 -20.66 -1.20
CA ALA A 29 14.64 -19.81 -1.66
C ALA A 29 14.14 -18.90 -0.54
N TRP A 30 14.04 -19.42 0.68
CA TRP A 30 13.63 -18.66 1.86
C TRP A 30 14.62 -17.57 2.24
N GLU A 31 15.93 -17.87 2.20
CA GLU A 31 16.98 -16.88 2.43
C GLU A 31 16.93 -15.74 1.39
N ARG A 32 16.64 -16.05 0.13
CA ARG A 32 16.39 -14.99 -0.89
C ARG A 32 15.17 -14.16 -0.54
N ALA A 33 14.08 -14.77 -0.06
CA ALA A 33 12.87 -14.07 0.34
C ALA A 33 13.10 -13.10 1.51
N THR A 34 13.96 -13.45 2.49
CA THR A 34 14.32 -12.54 3.62
C THR A 34 15.09 -11.31 3.17
N LYS A 35 15.80 -11.38 2.04
CA LYS A 35 16.61 -10.29 1.46
C LYS A 35 15.87 -9.54 0.33
N ALA A 36 14.63 -9.90 0.02
CA ALA A 36 13.87 -9.34 -1.10
C ALA A 36 13.68 -7.82 -1.00
N ARG A 37 13.62 -7.17 -2.15
CA ARG A 37 13.31 -5.75 -2.30
C ARG A 37 12.18 -5.60 -3.33
N PRO A 38 10.99 -5.09 -2.96
CA PRO A 38 10.57 -4.67 -1.60
C PRO A 38 10.52 -5.85 -0.61
N PRO A 39 10.57 -5.59 0.72
CA PRO A 39 10.63 -6.65 1.74
C PRO A 39 9.37 -7.52 1.74
N HIS A 40 9.54 -8.85 1.74
CA HIS A 40 8.41 -9.79 1.88
C HIS A 40 7.89 -9.85 3.33
N PHE A 41 8.77 -9.67 4.31
CA PHE A 41 8.43 -9.71 5.74
C PHE A 41 8.20 -8.31 6.29
N MET A 42 7.19 -8.17 7.17
CA MET A 42 6.94 -6.93 7.92
C MET A 42 8.03 -6.71 8.97
N VAL A 43 8.46 -7.79 9.60
CA VAL A 43 9.56 -7.83 10.57
C VAL A 43 10.38 -9.11 10.37
N PRO A 44 11.71 -9.06 10.53
CA PRO A 44 12.60 -10.19 10.21
C PRO A 44 12.26 -11.47 10.94
N GLU A 45 11.82 -11.38 12.20
CA GLU A 45 11.57 -12.52 13.09
C GLU A 45 10.37 -13.37 12.60
N THR A 46 9.48 -12.80 11.82
CA THR A 46 8.38 -13.56 11.21
C THR A 46 8.90 -14.71 10.33
N ALA A 47 10.08 -14.53 9.72
CA ALA A 47 10.69 -15.57 8.89
C ALA A 47 11.12 -16.82 9.67
N GLU A 48 11.32 -16.71 11.00
CA GLU A 48 11.75 -17.82 11.86
C GLU A 48 10.60 -18.80 12.16
N ASN A 49 9.34 -18.36 11.99
CA ASN A 49 8.15 -19.14 12.33
C ASN A 49 7.65 -20.04 11.18
N VAL A 50 8.43 -20.19 10.11
CA VAL A 50 8.06 -20.97 8.94
C VAL A 50 8.84 -22.29 8.90
N ARG A 51 8.11 -23.40 8.76
CA ARG A 51 8.70 -24.73 8.64
C ARG A 51 9.16 -24.98 7.22
N LEU A 52 10.42 -25.37 7.02
CA LEU A 52 11.02 -25.61 5.70
C LEU A 52 11.35 -27.08 5.51
N GLY A 53 11.00 -27.64 4.33
CA GLY A 53 11.26 -29.04 4.04
C GLY A 53 11.37 -29.35 2.54
N GLY A 54 11.70 -30.59 2.21
CA GLY A 54 11.77 -31.10 0.85
C GLY A 54 10.54 -31.95 0.51
N ILE A 55 10.03 -31.83 -0.71
CA ILE A 55 8.88 -32.63 -1.21
C ILE A 55 9.19 -34.15 -1.09
N TYR A 56 10.39 -34.55 -1.50
CA TYR A 56 10.76 -35.98 -1.49
C TYR A 56 10.85 -36.59 -0.08
N THR A 57 11.04 -35.80 0.95
CA THR A 57 11.27 -36.29 2.31
C THR A 57 10.15 -35.92 3.28
N HIS A 58 9.46 -34.80 3.05
CA HIS A 58 8.56 -34.19 4.02
C HIS A 58 7.15 -33.94 3.46
N LEU A 59 6.76 -34.54 2.30
CA LEU A 59 5.43 -34.34 1.72
C LEU A 59 4.30 -34.71 2.69
N HIS A 60 4.55 -35.66 3.59
CA HIS A 60 3.60 -36.06 4.62
C HIS A 60 3.18 -34.93 5.57
N TRP A 61 3.98 -33.86 5.67
CA TRP A 61 3.59 -32.68 6.44
C TRP A 61 2.38 -31.95 5.83
N ALA A 62 2.14 -32.13 4.54
CA ALA A 62 0.98 -31.53 3.88
C ALA A 62 -0.37 -32.10 4.39
N GLN A 63 -0.36 -33.28 5.04
CA GLN A 63 -1.54 -33.85 5.68
C GLN A 63 -2.08 -33.01 6.84
N GLU A 64 -1.23 -32.17 7.44
CA GLU A 64 -1.59 -31.27 8.55
C GLU A 64 -2.21 -29.96 8.05
N ALA A 65 -2.22 -29.71 6.72
CA ALA A 65 -2.62 -28.42 6.16
C ALA A 65 -4.12 -28.36 5.86
N ASP A 66 -4.76 -27.24 6.22
CA ASP A 66 -6.12 -26.91 5.79
C ASP A 66 -6.16 -26.48 4.33
N TRP A 67 -5.07 -25.88 3.85
CA TRP A 67 -4.92 -25.36 2.49
C TRP A 67 -3.50 -25.61 1.97
N VAL A 68 -3.40 -26.16 0.76
CA VAL A 68 -2.15 -26.36 0.02
C VAL A 68 -2.18 -25.50 -1.23
N CYS A 69 -1.21 -24.62 -1.38
CA CYS A 69 -1.02 -23.75 -2.56
C CYS A 69 0.23 -24.18 -3.32
N GLU A 70 0.07 -24.78 -4.49
CA GLU A 70 1.17 -25.15 -5.37
C GLU A 70 1.70 -23.93 -6.12
N ALA A 71 3.02 -23.76 -6.14
CA ALA A 71 3.72 -22.69 -6.84
C ALA A 71 5.09 -23.12 -7.39
N VAL A 72 5.19 -24.36 -7.88
CA VAL A 72 6.39 -24.90 -8.53
C VAL A 72 6.56 -24.31 -9.95
N VAL A 73 7.61 -24.74 -10.67
CA VAL A 73 7.88 -24.26 -12.04
C VAL A 73 6.68 -24.46 -12.97
N GLU A 74 6.50 -23.53 -13.92
CA GLU A 74 5.34 -23.49 -14.83
C GLU A 74 5.49 -24.49 -15.95
N LYS A 75 5.45 -25.80 -15.60
CA LYS A 75 5.51 -26.93 -16.51
C LYS A 75 4.42 -27.95 -16.17
N LEU A 76 3.60 -28.29 -17.16
CA LEU A 76 2.43 -29.13 -17.00
C LEU A 76 2.76 -30.50 -16.39
N ASP A 77 3.80 -31.16 -16.89
CA ASP A 77 4.27 -32.47 -16.45
C ASP A 77 4.76 -32.46 -14.99
N VAL A 78 5.51 -31.43 -14.61
CA VAL A 78 6.01 -31.27 -13.24
C VAL A 78 4.87 -31.05 -12.26
N LYS A 79 3.90 -30.19 -12.60
CA LYS A 79 2.74 -29.92 -11.74
C LYS A 79 1.85 -31.17 -11.62
N ARG A 80 1.58 -31.87 -12.72
CA ARG A 80 0.81 -33.11 -12.70
C ARG A 80 1.45 -34.23 -11.84
N ALA A 81 2.77 -34.41 -11.91
CA ALA A 81 3.50 -35.32 -11.07
C ALA A 81 3.41 -34.98 -9.57
N LEU A 82 3.46 -33.70 -9.22
CA LEU A 82 3.27 -33.24 -7.85
C LEU A 82 1.83 -33.45 -7.38
N PHE A 83 0.84 -33.16 -8.21
CA PHE A 83 -0.58 -33.36 -7.86
C PHE A 83 -0.94 -34.85 -7.72
N GLU A 84 -0.28 -35.73 -8.42
CA GLU A 84 -0.43 -37.19 -8.21
C GLU A 84 0.00 -37.61 -6.81
N GLN A 85 1.13 -37.07 -6.33
CA GLN A 85 1.62 -37.34 -4.98
C GLN A 85 0.69 -36.73 -3.92
N LEU A 86 0.23 -35.49 -4.14
CA LEU A 86 -0.68 -34.77 -3.24
C LEU A 86 -2.05 -35.47 -3.17
N ASP A 87 -2.57 -35.98 -4.28
CA ASP A 87 -3.85 -36.74 -4.32
C ASP A 87 -3.84 -37.98 -3.42
N GLN A 88 -2.67 -38.62 -3.29
CA GLN A 88 -2.48 -39.78 -2.41
C GLN A 88 -2.21 -39.40 -0.95
N ALA A 89 -1.61 -38.23 -0.72
CA ALA A 89 -1.13 -37.83 0.60
C ALA A 89 -2.15 -37.03 1.43
N LEU A 90 -3.03 -36.24 0.79
CA LEU A 90 -3.87 -35.25 1.48
C LEU A 90 -5.18 -35.83 2.05
N GLY A 91 -5.66 -35.23 3.14
CA GLY A 91 -6.93 -35.51 3.77
C GLY A 91 -8.15 -35.05 2.95
N GLU A 92 -9.34 -35.49 3.34
CA GLU A 92 -10.58 -35.19 2.60
C GLU A 92 -11.00 -33.74 2.63
N THR A 93 -10.61 -32.98 3.66
CA THR A 93 -11.05 -31.60 3.90
C THR A 93 -10.07 -30.53 3.40
N THR A 94 -8.85 -30.93 2.99
CA THR A 94 -7.81 -30.04 2.50
C THR A 94 -8.20 -29.41 1.17
N ILE A 95 -8.19 -28.08 1.09
CA ILE A 95 -8.36 -27.36 -0.16
C ILE A 95 -7.02 -27.32 -0.89
N ILE A 96 -7.03 -27.64 -2.18
CA ILE A 96 -5.82 -27.70 -3.00
C ILE A 96 -5.91 -26.63 -4.08
N THR A 97 -4.88 -25.78 -4.17
CA THR A 97 -4.84 -24.74 -5.19
C THR A 97 -3.51 -24.70 -5.92
N THR A 98 -3.53 -24.12 -7.12
CA THR A 98 -2.34 -23.85 -7.90
C THR A 98 -2.22 -22.35 -8.16
N ASN A 99 -0.99 -21.82 -8.06
CA ASN A 99 -0.69 -20.41 -8.40
C ASN A 99 -0.18 -20.29 -9.84
N THR A 100 -0.57 -21.19 -10.73
CA THR A 100 -0.23 -21.06 -12.16
C THR A 100 -0.74 -19.73 -12.72
N SER A 101 -0.01 -19.16 -13.66
CA SER A 101 -0.37 -17.90 -14.33
C SER A 101 -0.69 -18.04 -15.81
N GLY A 102 -0.44 -19.21 -16.39
CA GLY A 102 -0.56 -19.42 -17.83
C GLY A 102 -1.13 -20.76 -18.27
N LEU A 103 -1.21 -21.75 -17.35
CA LEU A 103 -1.77 -23.06 -17.64
C LEU A 103 -3.24 -23.10 -17.24
N GLU A 104 -4.09 -23.71 -18.09
CA GLU A 104 -5.50 -23.97 -17.73
C GLU A 104 -5.57 -24.98 -16.58
N ILE A 105 -6.39 -24.65 -15.59
CA ILE A 105 -6.55 -25.45 -14.36
C ILE A 105 -7.17 -26.82 -14.67
N GLU A 106 -8.07 -26.86 -15.67
CA GLU A 106 -8.69 -28.11 -16.18
C GLU A 106 -7.64 -29.15 -16.59
N LEU A 107 -6.54 -28.73 -17.23
CA LEU A 107 -5.46 -29.62 -17.64
C LEU A 107 -4.68 -30.21 -16.46
N LEU A 108 -4.62 -29.48 -15.35
CA LEU A 108 -3.86 -29.88 -14.17
C LEU A 108 -4.60 -30.93 -13.33
N ARG A 109 -5.94 -30.97 -13.38
CA ARG A 109 -6.78 -31.92 -12.63
C ARG A 109 -6.95 -33.25 -13.31
N GLU A 110 -6.58 -33.40 -14.58
CA GLU A 110 -6.76 -34.66 -15.34
C GLU A 110 -6.10 -35.83 -14.64
N GLY A 111 -6.84 -36.97 -14.60
CA GLY A 111 -6.38 -38.20 -13.98
C GLY A 111 -6.33 -38.20 -12.45
N ARG A 112 -6.83 -37.17 -11.78
CA ARG A 112 -6.92 -37.08 -10.32
C ARG A 112 -8.21 -37.71 -9.81
N SER A 113 -8.22 -38.09 -8.52
CA SER A 113 -9.41 -38.63 -7.86
C SER A 113 -10.57 -37.64 -7.86
N GLU A 114 -11.80 -38.10 -7.67
CA GLU A 114 -12.99 -37.26 -7.56
C GLU A 114 -12.84 -36.29 -6.39
N ARG A 115 -12.34 -36.78 -5.24
CA ARG A 115 -12.07 -35.94 -4.07
C ARG A 115 -11.12 -34.75 -4.42
N PHE A 116 -9.99 -35.08 -5.07
CA PHE A 116 -9.02 -34.02 -5.48
C PHE A 116 -9.69 -32.99 -6.39
N ARG A 117 -10.39 -33.46 -7.45
CA ARG A 117 -11.01 -32.56 -8.42
C ARG A 117 -12.06 -31.65 -7.81
N ARG A 118 -12.83 -32.13 -6.83
CA ARG A 118 -13.84 -31.32 -6.11
C ARG A 118 -13.22 -30.28 -5.19
N SER A 119 -12.02 -30.50 -4.68
CA SER A 119 -11.30 -29.55 -3.79
C SER A 119 -10.22 -28.72 -4.48
N PHE A 120 -10.11 -28.81 -5.82
CA PHE A 120 -9.04 -28.20 -6.60
C PHE A 120 -9.50 -27.01 -7.42
N LEU A 121 -8.68 -25.91 -7.39
CA LEU A 121 -8.91 -24.69 -8.18
C LEU A 121 -7.64 -23.86 -8.31
N GLY A 122 -7.66 -22.83 -9.16
CA GLY A 122 -6.59 -21.84 -9.28
C GLY A 122 -6.73 -20.71 -8.26
N THR A 123 -5.60 -20.29 -7.66
CA THR A 123 -5.48 -19.06 -6.84
C THR A 123 -4.29 -18.27 -7.34
N HIS A 124 -4.54 -17.38 -8.28
CA HIS A 124 -3.48 -16.60 -8.93
C HIS A 124 -3.18 -15.33 -8.13
N PHE A 125 -2.11 -15.38 -7.34
CA PHE A 125 -1.55 -14.23 -6.61
C PHE A 125 -0.70 -13.36 -7.51
N PHE A 126 -0.67 -12.07 -7.22
CA PHE A 126 0.19 -11.10 -7.90
C PHE A 126 1.46 -10.80 -7.11
N ASN A 127 2.54 -10.57 -7.82
CA ASN A 127 3.86 -10.34 -7.22
C ASN A 127 4.12 -8.84 -7.00
N PRO A 128 4.50 -8.37 -5.79
CA PRO A 128 4.68 -9.16 -4.57
C PRO A 128 3.36 -9.38 -3.79
N PRO A 129 3.10 -10.61 -3.28
CA PRO A 129 1.83 -10.93 -2.60
C PRO A 129 1.52 -10.05 -1.38
N ARG A 130 2.52 -9.55 -0.67
CA ARG A 130 2.34 -8.63 0.46
C ARG A 130 1.64 -7.34 0.06
N TYR A 131 1.95 -6.79 -1.12
CA TYR A 131 1.54 -5.43 -1.52
C TYR A 131 0.36 -5.40 -2.49
N LEU A 132 0.21 -6.44 -3.32
CA LEU A 132 -0.87 -6.51 -4.30
C LEU A 132 -2.04 -7.32 -3.75
N LYS A 133 -3.16 -6.65 -3.57
CA LYS A 133 -4.36 -7.23 -2.94
C LYS A 133 -5.17 -8.14 -3.84
N LEU A 134 -5.07 -8.00 -5.17
CA LEU A 134 -5.81 -8.81 -6.12
C LEU A 134 -5.44 -10.30 -6.02
N LEU A 135 -6.45 -11.14 -6.09
CA LEU A 135 -6.33 -12.57 -6.32
C LEU A 135 -7.38 -13.00 -7.34
N GLU A 136 -6.94 -13.61 -8.42
CA GLU A 136 -7.86 -14.28 -9.34
C GLU A 136 -8.13 -15.69 -8.84
N LEU A 137 -9.41 -16.05 -8.73
CA LEU A 137 -9.89 -17.37 -8.32
C LEU A 137 -10.49 -18.09 -9.53
N ILE A 138 -9.92 -19.24 -9.87
CA ILE A 138 -10.25 -19.97 -11.10
C ILE A 138 -10.74 -21.37 -10.74
N PRO A 139 -12.05 -21.57 -10.53
CA PRO A 139 -12.63 -22.90 -10.32
C PRO A 139 -12.65 -23.69 -11.63
N THR A 140 -12.53 -25.02 -11.52
CA THR A 140 -12.75 -25.95 -12.62
C THR A 140 -14.24 -26.35 -12.72
N SER A 141 -14.58 -27.08 -13.75
CA SER A 141 -15.94 -27.66 -13.90
C SER A 141 -16.33 -28.63 -12.78
N ASP A 142 -15.36 -29.26 -12.12
CA ASP A 142 -15.57 -30.24 -11.03
C ASP A 142 -15.46 -29.61 -9.63
N THR A 143 -14.93 -28.37 -9.51
CA THR A 143 -14.74 -27.74 -8.20
C THR A 143 -16.06 -27.58 -7.47
N ASP A 144 -16.13 -28.09 -6.23
CA ASP A 144 -17.34 -27.96 -5.41
C ASP A 144 -17.62 -26.49 -5.08
N PRO A 145 -18.85 -25.99 -5.33
CA PRO A 145 -19.19 -24.61 -4.99
C PRO A 145 -18.92 -24.22 -3.53
N THR A 146 -19.08 -25.15 -2.60
CA THR A 146 -18.81 -24.89 -1.16
C THR A 146 -17.32 -24.70 -0.89
N VAL A 147 -16.44 -25.33 -1.66
CA VAL A 147 -14.99 -25.11 -1.60
C VAL A 147 -14.66 -23.71 -2.13
N VAL A 148 -15.30 -23.31 -3.21
CA VAL A 148 -15.14 -21.95 -3.77
C VAL A 148 -15.55 -20.88 -2.75
N GLU A 149 -16.70 -21.07 -2.08
CA GLU A 149 -17.19 -20.14 -1.05
C GLU A 149 -16.23 -20.07 0.14
N ARG A 150 -15.86 -21.22 0.71
CA ARG A 150 -14.94 -21.30 1.87
C ARG A 150 -13.58 -20.65 1.60
N ILE A 151 -12.98 -20.94 0.44
CA ILE A 151 -11.67 -20.35 0.11
C ILE A 151 -11.79 -18.84 -0.18
N THR A 152 -12.89 -18.39 -0.78
CA THR A 152 -13.15 -16.95 -0.99
C THR A 152 -13.24 -16.23 0.34
N GLU A 153 -14.07 -16.71 1.27
CA GLU A 153 -14.21 -16.16 2.61
C GLU A 153 -12.85 -16.10 3.35
N PHE A 154 -12.11 -17.21 3.33
CA PHE A 154 -10.77 -17.25 3.92
C PHE A 154 -9.82 -16.19 3.31
N LEU A 155 -9.79 -16.10 1.99
CA LEU A 155 -8.89 -15.17 1.28
C LEU A 155 -9.26 -13.71 1.53
N GLU A 156 -10.55 -13.37 1.58
CA GLU A 156 -11.00 -11.99 1.82
C GLU A 156 -10.93 -11.61 3.30
N ASP A 157 -11.42 -12.46 4.20
CA ASP A 157 -11.53 -12.10 5.62
C ASP A 157 -10.25 -12.30 6.41
N HIS A 158 -9.43 -13.30 6.04
CA HIS A 158 -8.26 -13.68 6.82
C HIS A 158 -6.94 -13.52 6.09
N ALA A 159 -6.91 -13.68 4.76
CA ALA A 159 -5.67 -13.56 3.99
C ALA A 159 -5.47 -12.17 3.34
N ALA A 160 -6.30 -11.20 3.68
CA ALA A 160 -6.21 -9.81 3.22
C ALA A 160 -6.17 -9.68 1.68
N ARG A 161 -7.00 -10.46 0.97
CA ARG A 161 -7.13 -10.43 -0.49
C ARG A 161 -8.43 -9.80 -0.93
N ARG A 162 -8.43 -9.28 -2.16
CA ARG A 162 -9.63 -8.95 -2.93
C ARG A 162 -9.77 -10.01 -4.01
N VAL A 163 -10.80 -10.83 -3.90
CA VAL A 163 -10.99 -11.99 -4.78
C VAL A 163 -11.83 -11.60 -5.98
N VAL A 164 -11.37 -11.95 -7.18
CA VAL A 164 -12.13 -11.87 -8.43
C VAL A 164 -12.20 -13.25 -9.06
N ARG A 165 -13.39 -13.67 -9.48
CA ARG A 165 -13.55 -14.91 -10.22
C ARG A 165 -13.20 -14.71 -11.69
N ALA A 166 -12.27 -15.52 -12.19
CA ALA A 166 -11.88 -15.55 -13.59
C ALA A 166 -12.23 -16.91 -14.21
N LYS A 167 -12.47 -16.92 -15.51
CA LYS A 167 -12.66 -18.16 -16.25
C LYS A 167 -11.31 -18.83 -16.49
N ASP A 168 -11.35 -20.17 -16.60
CA ASP A 168 -10.16 -20.97 -16.89
C ASP A 168 -9.77 -20.86 -18.35
N THR A 169 -9.03 -19.81 -18.65
CA THR A 169 -8.54 -19.46 -19.99
C THR A 169 -7.08 -19.05 -19.90
N PRO A 170 -6.27 -19.19 -20.98
CA PRO A 170 -4.86 -18.83 -20.95
C PRO A 170 -4.63 -17.39 -20.51
N GLY A 171 -3.90 -17.19 -19.41
CA GLY A 171 -3.57 -15.86 -18.84
C GLY A 171 -4.69 -15.22 -18.05
N PHE A 172 -5.84 -15.88 -17.86
CA PHE A 172 -7.01 -15.39 -17.12
C PHE A 172 -7.43 -13.98 -17.56
N ILE A 173 -7.75 -13.08 -16.64
CA ILE A 173 -8.08 -11.68 -16.99
C ILE A 173 -6.82 -10.82 -17.04
N ALA A 174 -6.02 -10.86 -15.96
CA ALA A 174 -4.92 -9.92 -15.75
C ALA A 174 -3.81 -10.06 -16.78
N ASN A 175 -3.31 -11.28 -17.02
CA ASN A 175 -2.23 -11.50 -17.98
C ASN A 175 -2.74 -11.37 -19.41
N ARG A 176 -3.96 -11.87 -19.70
CA ARG A 176 -4.51 -11.80 -21.06
C ARG A 176 -4.62 -10.35 -21.55
N TYR A 177 -5.31 -9.53 -20.81
CA TYR A 177 -5.55 -8.13 -21.17
C TYR A 177 -4.39 -7.20 -20.78
N GLY A 178 -3.86 -7.35 -19.56
CA GLY A 178 -2.82 -6.46 -19.04
C GLY A 178 -1.51 -6.57 -19.84
N MET A 179 -1.06 -7.78 -20.19
CA MET A 179 0.17 -7.94 -20.99
C MET A 179 0.00 -7.39 -22.40
N TRP A 180 -1.15 -7.62 -23.03
CA TRP A 180 -1.42 -6.99 -24.33
C TRP A 180 -1.34 -5.46 -24.24
N SER A 181 -1.95 -4.87 -23.23
CA SER A 181 -1.90 -3.41 -23.00
C SER A 181 -0.47 -2.90 -22.85
N MET A 182 0.39 -3.62 -22.10
CA MET A 182 1.81 -3.28 -21.93
C MET A 182 2.60 -3.38 -23.25
N PHE A 183 2.42 -4.45 -24.02
CA PHE A 183 3.05 -4.62 -25.34
C PHE A 183 2.60 -3.55 -26.34
N SER A 184 1.31 -3.32 -26.44
CA SER A 184 0.73 -2.33 -27.33
C SER A 184 1.26 -0.92 -27.06
N THR A 185 1.49 -0.57 -25.77
CA THR A 185 2.10 0.71 -25.41
C THR A 185 3.48 0.85 -26.03
N ILE A 186 4.36 -0.17 -25.95
CA ILE A 186 5.70 -0.13 -26.53
C ILE A 186 5.61 0.02 -28.06
N GLN A 187 4.78 -0.81 -28.70
CA GLN A 187 4.63 -0.81 -30.16
C GLN A 187 4.13 0.54 -30.70
N VAL A 188 3.14 1.13 -30.03
CA VAL A 188 2.60 2.44 -30.45
C VAL A 188 3.63 3.55 -30.21
N THR A 189 4.36 3.51 -29.09
CA THR A 189 5.44 4.48 -28.79
C THR A 189 6.54 4.44 -29.85
N GLU A 190 7.02 3.24 -30.22
CA GLU A 190 8.04 3.08 -31.29
C GLU A 190 7.53 3.58 -32.63
N ARG A 191 6.31 3.22 -33.02
CA ARG A 191 5.72 3.57 -34.31
C ARG A 191 5.51 5.07 -34.48
N LEU A 192 5.10 5.76 -33.42
CA LEU A 192 4.91 7.22 -33.42
C LEU A 192 6.21 7.99 -33.21
N GLY A 193 7.35 7.30 -32.98
CA GLY A 193 8.64 7.93 -32.72
C GLY A 193 8.69 8.74 -31.42
N MET A 194 7.82 8.42 -30.47
CA MET A 194 7.76 9.08 -29.17
C MET A 194 8.84 8.55 -28.22
N THR A 195 9.17 9.34 -27.23
CA THR A 195 10.06 8.92 -26.14
C THR A 195 9.29 8.12 -25.08
N ILE A 196 10.02 7.32 -24.28
CA ILE A 196 9.41 6.55 -23.19
C ILE A 196 8.81 7.46 -22.12
N GLU A 197 9.40 8.63 -21.90
CA GLU A 197 8.88 9.61 -20.94
C GLU A 197 7.55 10.22 -21.39
N GLU A 198 7.40 10.51 -22.68
CA GLU A 198 6.15 10.99 -23.25
C GLU A 198 5.04 9.95 -23.13
N ALA A 199 5.33 8.71 -23.47
CA ALA A 199 4.37 7.62 -23.32
C ALA A 199 4.00 7.38 -21.84
N ASP A 200 4.97 7.39 -20.93
CA ASP A 200 4.71 7.24 -19.48
C ASP A 200 3.91 8.42 -18.90
N ALA A 201 4.10 9.64 -19.38
CA ALA A 201 3.28 10.79 -18.96
C ALA A 201 1.80 10.60 -19.34
N ILE A 202 1.53 10.08 -20.55
CA ILE A 202 0.17 9.79 -21.01
C ILE A 202 -0.39 8.55 -20.28
N CYS A 203 0.33 7.43 -20.28
CA CYS A 203 -0.14 6.16 -19.70
C CYS A 203 -0.18 6.12 -18.19
N GLY A 204 0.33 7.12 -17.49
CA GLY A 204 0.34 7.23 -16.04
C GLY A 204 -0.88 7.98 -15.50
N PRO A 205 -0.65 9.01 -14.66
CA PRO A 205 -1.74 9.74 -13.99
C PRO A 205 -2.77 10.37 -14.94
N PHE A 206 -2.41 10.72 -16.18
CA PHE A 206 -3.37 11.25 -17.15
C PHE A 206 -4.47 10.23 -17.48
N LEU A 207 -4.14 8.94 -17.61
CA LEU A 207 -5.12 7.86 -17.79
C LEU A 207 -5.64 7.28 -16.46
N GLY A 208 -5.44 7.94 -15.32
CA GLY A 208 -5.85 7.43 -14.02
C GLY A 208 -5.08 6.17 -13.59
N ARG A 209 -3.80 6.07 -13.97
CA ARG A 209 -2.94 4.93 -13.64
C ARG A 209 -1.80 5.35 -12.72
N PRO A 210 -1.13 4.41 -12.03
CA PRO A 210 0.01 4.73 -11.17
C PRO A 210 1.13 5.45 -11.91
N ARG A 211 1.98 6.16 -11.19
CA ARG A 211 3.17 6.85 -11.74
C ARG A 211 4.21 5.93 -12.37
N SER A 212 4.13 4.63 -12.12
CA SER A 212 4.93 3.63 -12.84
C SER A 212 4.54 3.54 -14.32
N ALA A 213 3.37 4.05 -14.68
CA ALA A 213 2.84 4.12 -16.05
C ALA A 213 3.00 2.80 -16.83
N ALA A 214 3.74 2.80 -17.95
CA ALA A 214 3.93 1.62 -18.79
C ALA A 214 5.39 1.14 -18.78
N PHE A 215 6.35 1.95 -19.20
CA PHE A 215 7.75 1.51 -19.35
C PHE A 215 8.43 1.20 -18.01
N ARG A 216 8.18 2.02 -17.00
CA ARG A 216 8.67 1.72 -15.66
C ARG A 216 7.97 0.50 -15.05
N LEU A 217 6.70 0.25 -15.36
CA LEU A 217 5.99 -0.96 -14.94
C LEU A 217 6.61 -2.19 -15.60
N ASN A 218 6.96 -2.12 -16.88
CA ASN A 218 7.65 -3.19 -17.61
C ASN A 218 8.98 -3.56 -16.94
N ASP A 219 9.76 -2.57 -16.51
CA ASP A 219 11.01 -2.80 -15.75
C ASP A 219 10.77 -3.42 -14.37
N LEU A 220 9.64 -3.12 -13.72
CA LEU A 220 9.25 -3.71 -12.44
C LEU A 220 8.82 -5.17 -12.58
N VAL A 221 8.04 -5.49 -13.60
CA VAL A 221 7.59 -6.87 -13.91
C VAL A 221 8.77 -7.72 -14.35
N GLY A 222 9.65 -7.18 -15.16
CA GLY A 222 10.74 -7.86 -15.84
C GLY A 222 10.40 -8.20 -17.28
N LEU A 223 11.26 -7.75 -18.19
CA LEU A 223 11.05 -7.86 -19.64
C LEU A 223 11.04 -9.31 -20.12
N ASP A 224 11.80 -10.19 -19.49
CA ASP A 224 11.78 -11.63 -19.73
C ASP A 224 10.43 -12.28 -19.34
N ILE A 225 9.88 -11.92 -18.19
CA ILE A 225 8.55 -12.41 -17.77
C ILE A 225 7.46 -11.93 -18.74
N MET A 226 7.54 -10.67 -19.19
CA MET A 226 6.63 -10.17 -20.23
C MET A 226 6.71 -11.00 -21.50
N MET A 227 7.93 -11.29 -21.97
CA MET A 227 8.15 -12.08 -23.17
C MET A 227 7.60 -13.50 -23.03
N ASP A 228 7.85 -14.15 -21.91
CA ASP A 228 7.35 -15.50 -21.64
C ASP A 228 5.81 -15.54 -21.67
N ILE A 229 5.15 -14.56 -21.03
CA ILE A 229 3.68 -14.47 -21.03
C ILE A 229 3.16 -14.19 -22.45
N ALA A 230 3.76 -13.26 -23.20
CA ALA A 230 3.35 -12.95 -24.56
C ALA A 230 3.49 -14.15 -25.51
N ASN A 231 4.60 -14.87 -25.41
CA ASN A 231 4.82 -16.09 -26.21
C ASN A 231 3.79 -17.17 -25.85
N ASN A 232 3.53 -17.40 -24.56
CA ASN A 232 2.52 -18.34 -24.09
C ASN A 232 1.13 -17.98 -24.63
N LEU A 233 0.72 -16.69 -24.55
CA LEU A 233 -0.57 -16.25 -25.06
C LEU A 233 -0.69 -16.39 -26.58
N ARG A 234 0.37 -16.08 -27.32
CA ARG A 234 0.38 -16.27 -28.80
C ARG A 234 0.24 -17.73 -29.19
N GLU A 235 0.89 -18.64 -28.48
CA GLU A 235 0.82 -20.07 -28.73
C GLU A 235 -0.57 -20.65 -28.37
N ARG A 236 -1.10 -20.26 -27.21
CA ARG A 236 -2.33 -20.86 -26.65
C ARG A 236 -3.62 -20.17 -27.10
N CYS A 237 -3.53 -18.96 -27.63
CA CYS A 237 -4.66 -18.19 -28.15
C CYS A 237 -4.51 -17.89 -29.66
N PRO A 238 -4.43 -18.93 -30.53
CA PRO A 238 -4.14 -18.71 -31.96
C PRO A 238 -5.25 -17.96 -32.70
N HIS A 239 -6.48 -17.95 -32.18
CA HIS A 239 -7.63 -17.28 -32.77
C HIS A 239 -7.79 -15.82 -32.27
N ASP A 240 -7.07 -15.42 -31.26
CA ASP A 240 -7.10 -14.07 -30.74
C ASP A 240 -6.12 -13.16 -31.51
N VAL A 241 -6.70 -12.36 -32.42
CA VAL A 241 -5.93 -11.45 -33.27
C VAL A 241 -5.09 -10.47 -32.46
N MET A 242 -5.60 -10.02 -31.30
CA MET A 242 -4.87 -9.08 -30.44
C MET A 242 -3.72 -9.78 -29.70
N ALA A 243 -3.91 -11.02 -29.23
CA ALA A 243 -2.82 -11.82 -28.69
C ALA A 243 -1.73 -12.06 -29.76
N GLN A 244 -2.12 -12.36 -31.01
CA GLN A 244 -1.19 -12.52 -32.12
C GLN A 244 -0.44 -11.24 -32.48
N SER A 245 -1.03 -10.06 -32.21
CA SER A 245 -0.40 -8.76 -32.46
C SER A 245 0.76 -8.43 -31.52
N MET A 246 0.96 -9.16 -30.42
CA MET A 246 2.08 -9.00 -29.48
C MET A 246 3.41 -9.48 -30.13
N THR A 247 3.77 -8.93 -31.28
CA THR A 247 5.08 -9.11 -31.89
C THR A 247 6.14 -8.35 -31.11
N VAL A 248 7.35 -8.88 -31.03
CA VAL A 248 8.43 -8.31 -30.21
C VAL A 248 8.86 -6.94 -30.76
N PRO A 249 8.68 -5.84 -30.00
CA PRO A 249 9.17 -4.53 -30.39
C PRO A 249 10.71 -4.51 -30.52
N GLN A 250 11.24 -3.66 -31.38
CA GLN A 250 12.69 -3.63 -31.63
C GLN A 250 13.49 -3.27 -30.36
N SER A 251 13.04 -2.29 -29.60
CA SER A 251 13.67 -1.90 -28.33
C SER A 251 13.71 -3.04 -27.33
N LEU A 252 12.62 -3.79 -27.24
CA LEU A 252 12.53 -4.94 -26.33
C LEU A 252 13.49 -6.05 -26.75
N ALA A 253 13.59 -6.35 -28.06
CA ALA A 253 14.54 -7.32 -28.56
C ALA A 253 15.99 -6.96 -28.21
N VAL A 254 16.38 -5.69 -28.40
CA VAL A 254 17.71 -5.18 -28.08
C VAL A 254 17.98 -5.26 -26.56
N LEU A 255 17.02 -4.90 -25.72
CA LEU A 255 17.17 -4.97 -24.27
C LEU A 255 17.35 -6.43 -23.80
N MET A 256 16.57 -7.35 -24.36
CA MET A 256 16.68 -8.79 -24.07
C MET A 256 18.03 -9.35 -24.49
N GLU A 257 18.52 -9.03 -25.69
CA GLU A 257 19.84 -9.47 -26.20
C GLU A 257 20.98 -8.99 -25.28
N LYS A 258 20.88 -7.77 -24.76
CA LYS A 258 21.86 -7.20 -23.81
C LYS A 258 21.72 -7.72 -22.39
N GLY A 259 20.71 -8.51 -22.06
CA GLY A 259 20.39 -8.94 -20.70
C GLY A 259 19.90 -7.82 -19.79
N TRP A 260 19.41 -6.71 -20.36
CA TRP A 260 18.89 -5.55 -19.63
C TRP A 260 17.38 -5.72 -19.37
N ILE A 261 17.07 -6.65 -18.49
CA ILE A 261 15.72 -7.19 -18.29
C ILE A 261 14.94 -6.50 -17.17
N GLY A 262 15.21 -5.24 -16.91
CA GLY A 262 14.51 -4.41 -15.93
C GLY A 262 15.22 -4.33 -14.57
N ASN A 263 14.46 -3.95 -13.55
CA ASN A 263 15.00 -3.64 -12.21
C ASN A 263 15.83 -4.77 -11.59
N LYS A 264 15.49 -6.04 -11.84
CA LYS A 264 16.24 -7.19 -11.33
C LYS A 264 17.65 -7.33 -11.91
N ALA A 265 17.87 -6.76 -13.11
CA ALA A 265 19.19 -6.67 -13.75
C ALA A 265 19.85 -5.29 -13.53
N GLY A 266 19.19 -4.40 -12.75
CA GLY A 266 19.64 -3.03 -12.49
C GLY A 266 19.40 -2.05 -13.63
N GLN A 267 18.89 -2.51 -14.78
CA GLN A 267 18.62 -1.69 -15.96
C GLN A 267 17.62 -2.37 -16.91
N GLY A 268 16.84 -1.56 -17.60
CA GLY A 268 15.82 -1.92 -18.58
C GLY A 268 15.51 -0.71 -19.45
N TYR A 269 14.25 -0.32 -19.57
CA TYR A 269 13.90 0.97 -20.20
C TYR A 269 14.41 2.16 -19.39
N TYR A 270 14.55 2.00 -18.08
CA TYR A 270 15.21 2.97 -17.20
C TYR A 270 16.42 2.35 -16.53
N ARG A 271 17.46 3.19 -16.29
CA ARG A 271 18.65 2.84 -15.52
C ARG A 271 18.95 3.92 -14.50
N LYS A 272 19.24 3.53 -13.27
CA LYS A 272 19.72 4.46 -12.25
C LYS A 272 21.23 4.55 -12.27
N GLU A 273 21.77 5.77 -12.41
CA GLU A 273 23.20 6.05 -12.35
C GLU A 273 23.46 7.14 -11.30
N GLY A 274 24.05 6.74 -10.16
CA GLY A 274 24.20 7.63 -9.01
C GLY A 274 22.86 8.09 -8.45
N GLN A 275 22.58 9.39 -8.51
CA GLN A 275 21.30 9.99 -8.07
C GLN A 275 20.32 10.19 -9.23
N GLU A 276 20.73 9.99 -10.46
CA GLU A 276 19.95 10.28 -11.66
C GLU A 276 19.36 9.04 -12.30
N PHE A 277 18.27 9.23 -13.05
CA PHE A 277 17.68 8.21 -13.90
C PHE A 277 17.98 8.51 -15.36
N LEU A 278 18.51 7.53 -16.06
CA LEU A 278 18.69 7.55 -17.51
C LEU A 278 17.53 6.82 -18.17
N SER A 279 17.15 7.26 -19.36
CA SER A 279 16.11 6.68 -20.19
C SER A 279 16.71 6.01 -21.41
N PHE A 280 16.19 4.84 -21.77
CA PHE A 280 16.57 4.15 -22.99
C PHE A 280 15.92 4.85 -24.21
N ASP A 281 16.73 5.27 -25.14
CA ASP A 281 16.27 5.90 -26.37
C ASP A 281 15.88 4.82 -27.38
N LEU A 282 14.62 4.84 -27.82
CA LEU A 282 14.04 3.80 -28.68
C LEU A 282 14.59 3.81 -30.13
N GLN A 283 15.20 4.91 -30.57
CA GLN A 283 15.75 5.05 -31.91
C GLN A 283 17.23 4.71 -31.93
N THR A 284 18.01 5.21 -30.99
CA THR A 284 19.47 5.02 -30.96
C THR A 284 19.90 3.77 -30.19
N HIS A 285 18.99 3.15 -29.45
CA HIS A 285 19.22 1.99 -28.55
C HIS A 285 20.34 2.22 -27.53
N ALA A 286 20.46 3.46 -27.06
CA ALA A 286 21.42 3.90 -26.04
C ALA A 286 20.72 4.63 -24.89
N TYR A 287 21.37 4.68 -23.72
CA TYR A 287 20.86 5.48 -22.61
C TYR A 287 21.20 6.96 -22.80
N ARG A 288 20.28 7.81 -22.47
CA ARG A 288 20.41 9.27 -22.41
C ARG A 288 19.84 9.83 -21.11
N MET A 289 20.15 11.08 -20.81
CA MET A 289 19.51 11.79 -19.71
C MET A 289 18.00 11.82 -19.89
N ARG A 290 17.28 11.59 -18.78
CA ARG A 290 15.83 11.69 -18.73
C ARG A 290 15.39 13.10 -19.15
N ARG A 291 14.34 13.18 -19.94
CA ARG A 291 13.70 14.43 -20.34
C ARG A 291 12.35 14.54 -19.65
N GLU A 292 11.98 15.74 -19.23
CA GLU A 292 10.60 16.00 -18.79
C GLU A 292 9.77 16.29 -20.05
N PRO A 293 8.68 15.54 -20.30
CA PRO A 293 7.83 15.78 -21.44
C PRO A 293 7.01 17.06 -21.25
N GLU A 294 6.83 17.83 -22.32
CA GLU A 294 6.03 19.06 -22.33
C GLU A 294 4.85 18.88 -23.28
N PHE A 295 3.67 18.64 -22.73
CA PHE A 295 2.43 18.47 -23.47
C PHE A 295 1.44 19.60 -23.20
N GLY A 296 1.77 20.83 -23.44
CA GLY A 296 0.95 22.01 -23.12
C GLY A 296 -0.56 21.82 -23.10
N ALA A 297 -1.15 21.20 -24.14
CA ALA A 297 -2.58 20.93 -24.18
C ALA A 297 -3.00 19.81 -23.23
N LEU A 298 -2.25 18.72 -23.14
CA LEU A 298 -2.55 17.59 -22.25
C LEU A 298 -2.44 18.01 -20.77
N ASP A 299 -1.43 18.81 -20.43
CA ASP A 299 -1.22 19.32 -19.07
C ASP A 299 -2.38 20.21 -18.60
N ALA A 300 -2.95 21.00 -19.51
CA ALA A 300 -4.14 21.80 -19.23
C ALA A 300 -5.37 20.94 -18.90
N LEU A 301 -5.49 19.75 -19.50
CA LEU A 301 -6.59 18.81 -19.28
C LEU A 301 -6.42 17.99 -17.99
N ALA A 302 -5.21 17.85 -17.45
CA ALA A 302 -4.89 16.91 -16.36
C ALA A 302 -5.71 17.14 -15.06
N ARG A 303 -6.28 18.32 -14.87
CA ARG A 303 -7.11 18.68 -13.69
C ARG A 303 -8.58 18.34 -13.84
N GLN A 304 -9.04 17.99 -15.06
CA GLN A 304 -10.43 17.62 -15.32
C GLN A 304 -10.71 16.19 -14.79
N PRO A 305 -12.01 15.85 -14.57
CA PRO A 305 -12.41 14.48 -14.29
C PRO A 305 -11.89 13.51 -15.35
N LEU A 306 -11.62 12.25 -14.94
CA LEU A 306 -10.90 11.28 -15.78
C LEU A 306 -11.54 11.12 -17.18
N GLY A 307 -12.85 10.87 -17.24
CA GLY A 307 -13.55 10.67 -18.51
C GLY A 307 -13.50 11.90 -19.42
N GLU A 308 -13.70 13.10 -18.84
CA GLU A 308 -13.70 14.36 -19.57
C GLU A 308 -12.32 14.68 -20.16
N ARG A 309 -11.26 14.52 -19.35
CA ARG A 309 -9.88 14.79 -19.82
C ARG A 309 -9.43 13.82 -20.91
N ILE A 310 -9.83 12.54 -20.81
CA ILE A 310 -9.53 11.56 -21.85
C ILE A 310 -10.33 11.87 -23.11
N ALA A 311 -11.62 12.17 -22.99
CA ALA A 311 -12.46 12.55 -24.12
C ALA A 311 -11.90 13.77 -24.88
N ALA A 312 -11.47 14.80 -24.15
CA ALA A 312 -10.83 15.98 -24.73
C ALA A 312 -9.45 15.63 -25.32
N GLY A 313 -8.67 14.77 -24.66
CA GLY A 313 -7.38 14.30 -25.17
C GLY A 313 -7.46 13.56 -26.50
N LEU A 314 -8.52 12.77 -26.71
CA LEU A 314 -8.77 12.06 -27.97
C LEU A 314 -9.01 13.02 -29.16
N GLU A 315 -9.46 14.26 -28.92
CA GLU A 315 -9.69 15.28 -29.96
C GLU A 315 -8.41 16.07 -30.32
N LEU A 316 -7.32 15.94 -29.53
CA LEU A 316 -6.07 16.61 -29.81
C LEU A 316 -5.46 16.12 -31.12
N LYS A 317 -4.90 17.06 -31.91
CA LYS A 317 -4.26 16.78 -33.21
C LYS A 317 -2.73 16.70 -33.12
N ASP A 318 -2.22 16.61 -31.90
CA ASP A 318 -0.82 16.46 -31.59
C ASP A 318 -0.43 14.96 -31.38
N PRO A 319 0.85 14.64 -31.17
CA PRO A 319 1.29 13.26 -30.93
C PRO A 319 0.63 12.59 -29.73
N ALA A 320 0.26 13.35 -28.67
CA ALA A 320 -0.42 12.80 -27.52
C ALA A 320 -1.85 12.33 -27.86
N GLY A 321 -2.60 13.13 -28.61
CA GLY A 321 -3.92 12.73 -29.09
C GLY A 321 -3.85 11.54 -30.06
N GLU A 322 -2.83 11.50 -30.93
CA GLU A 322 -2.60 10.36 -31.82
C GLU A 322 -2.29 9.09 -31.04
N PHE A 323 -1.42 9.16 -30.04
CA PHE A 323 -1.13 8.05 -29.13
C PHE A 323 -2.39 7.54 -28.43
N LEU A 324 -3.22 8.43 -27.89
CA LEU A 324 -4.48 8.03 -27.24
C LEU A 324 -5.42 7.29 -28.21
N ARG A 325 -5.56 7.77 -29.44
CA ARG A 325 -6.40 7.10 -30.45
C ARG A 325 -5.86 5.73 -30.85
N GLU A 326 -4.54 5.59 -31.00
CA GLU A 326 -3.91 4.37 -31.50
C GLU A 326 -3.64 3.31 -30.41
N TYR A 327 -3.56 3.74 -29.15
CA TYR A 327 -3.37 2.84 -28.02
C TYR A 327 -4.68 2.60 -27.24
N LEU A 328 -5.33 3.67 -26.73
CA LEU A 328 -6.41 3.52 -25.76
C LEU A 328 -7.70 2.99 -26.41
N VAL A 329 -8.06 3.50 -27.59
CA VAL A 329 -9.30 3.07 -28.26
C VAL A 329 -9.28 1.59 -28.62
N PRO A 330 -8.20 1.04 -29.24
CA PRO A 330 -8.07 -0.41 -29.43
C PRO A 330 -8.06 -1.20 -28.11
N ALA A 331 -7.44 -0.68 -27.06
CA ALA A 331 -7.42 -1.34 -25.76
C ALA A 331 -8.84 -1.49 -25.18
N LEU A 332 -9.63 -0.44 -25.21
CA LEU A 332 -11.01 -0.46 -24.71
C LEU A 332 -11.91 -1.39 -25.55
N ARG A 333 -11.76 -1.39 -26.87
CA ARG A 333 -12.47 -2.34 -27.76
C ARG A 333 -12.08 -3.79 -27.48
N TYR A 334 -10.80 -4.03 -27.26
CA TYR A 334 -10.32 -5.38 -26.94
C TYR A 334 -10.88 -5.88 -25.59
N ALA A 335 -11.01 -5.02 -24.58
CA ALA A 335 -11.68 -5.38 -23.34
C ALA A 335 -13.11 -5.88 -23.57
N VAL A 336 -13.89 -5.20 -24.45
CA VAL A 336 -15.26 -5.61 -24.80
C VAL A 336 -15.26 -6.97 -25.50
N GLN A 337 -14.35 -7.21 -26.44
CA GLN A 337 -14.24 -8.49 -27.15
C GLN A 337 -13.88 -9.65 -26.23
N LEU A 338 -12.99 -9.42 -25.26
CA LEU A 338 -12.53 -10.46 -24.33
C LEU A 338 -13.50 -10.75 -23.20
N ALA A 339 -14.34 -9.80 -22.80
CA ALA A 339 -15.08 -9.86 -21.54
C ALA A 339 -15.82 -11.19 -21.33
N THR A 340 -16.53 -11.66 -22.33
CA THR A 340 -17.32 -12.91 -22.23
C THR A 340 -16.45 -14.17 -22.25
N GLU A 341 -15.25 -14.10 -22.79
CA GLU A 341 -14.31 -15.24 -22.85
C GLU A 341 -13.64 -15.48 -21.50
N ILE A 342 -13.11 -14.41 -20.87
CA ILE A 342 -12.18 -14.51 -19.74
C ILE A 342 -12.79 -14.18 -18.38
N SER A 343 -13.94 -13.48 -18.34
CA SER A 343 -14.55 -12.99 -17.10
C SER A 343 -16.01 -13.49 -16.95
N TYR A 344 -16.52 -13.41 -15.72
CA TYR A 344 -17.92 -13.66 -15.41
C TYR A 344 -18.78 -12.40 -15.46
N SER A 345 -18.18 -11.21 -15.33
CA SER A 345 -18.89 -9.94 -15.41
C SER A 345 -17.96 -8.81 -15.87
N TYR A 346 -18.53 -7.70 -16.34
CA TYR A 346 -17.78 -6.46 -16.61
C TYR A 346 -17.15 -5.88 -15.35
N LEU A 347 -17.82 -6.02 -14.21
CA LEU A 347 -17.34 -5.57 -12.91
C LEU A 347 -16.08 -6.34 -12.46
N ASP A 348 -16.07 -7.66 -12.63
CA ASP A 348 -14.89 -8.47 -12.27
C ASP A 348 -13.68 -8.10 -13.13
N PHE A 349 -13.89 -7.86 -14.41
CA PHE A 349 -12.83 -7.40 -15.29
C PHE A 349 -12.27 -6.05 -14.85
N ASP A 350 -13.13 -5.06 -14.56
CA ASP A 350 -12.72 -3.74 -14.07
C ASP A 350 -11.96 -3.84 -12.75
N ARG A 351 -12.42 -4.67 -11.83
CA ARG A 351 -11.77 -4.92 -10.54
C ARG A 351 -10.36 -5.48 -10.68
N VAL A 352 -10.12 -6.37 -11.65
CA VAL A 352 -8.77 -6.89 -11.92
C VAL A 352 -7.83 -5.75 -12.30
N MET A 353 -8.24 -4.83 -13.15
CA MET A 353 -7.40 -3.70 -13.54
C MET A 353 -7.22 -2.69 -12.41
N GLN A 354 -8.26 -2.46 -11.61
CA GLN A 354 -8.18 -1.57 -10.45
C GLN A 354 -7.30 -2.14 -9.32
N TRP A 355 -7.51 -3.41 -8.96
CA TRP A 355 -6.85 -4.01 -7.79
C TRP A 355 -5.48 -4.61 -8.09
N GLY A 356 -5.24 -5.05 -9.33
CA GLY A 356 -3.98 -5.63 -9.78
C GLY A 356 -3.02 -4.63 -10.39
N PHE A 357 -3.53 -3.70 -11.20
CA PHE A 357 -2.72 -2.69 -11.90
C PHE A 357 -2.84 -1.29 -11.30
N GLY A 358 -3.70 -1.11 -10.30
CA GLY A 358 -3.88 0.17 -9.60
C GLY A 358 -4.54 1.26 -10.44
N TRP A 359 -5.35 0.89 -11.44
CA TRP A 359 -6.10 1.87 -12.25
C TRP A 359 -7.21 2.52 -11.42
N GLU A 360 -7.47 3.79 -11.66
CA GLU A 360 -8.57 4.53 -11.03
C GLU A 360 -9.93 4.00 -11.50
N GLN A 361 -10.05 3.70 -12.79
CA GLN A 361 -11.20 3.06 -13.41
C GLN A 361 -10.74 1.88 -14.27
N GLY A 362 -11.52 0.79 -14.24
CA GLY A 362 -11.31 -0.30 -15.17
C GLY A 362 -11.83 0.06 -16.58
N PRO A 363 -11.60 -0.79 -17.58
CA PRO A 363 -11.92 -0.50 -18.98
C PRO A 363 -13.37 -0.13 -19.22
N PHE A 364 -14.33 -0.81 -18.60
CA PHE A 364 -15.77 -0.60 -18.84
C PHE A 364 -16.27 0.68 -18.18
N ALA A 365 -15.85 0.96 -16.95
CA ALA A 365 -16.12 2.24 -16.30
C ALA A 365 -15.49 3.41 -17.07
N MET A 366 -14.30 3.23 -17.63
CA MET A 366 -13.62 4.21 -18.47
C MET A 366 -14.37 4.45 -19.79
N ILE A 367 -14.88 3.40 -20.44
CA ILE A 367 -15.71 3.53 -21.66
C ILE A 367 -16.93 4.41 -21.36
N ASP A 368 -17.63 4.14 -20.26
CA ASP A 368 -18.83 4.91 -19.88
C ASP A 368 -18.50 6.37 -19.57
N ALA A 369 -17.37 6.61 -18.87
CA ALA A 369 -16.92 7.97 -18.52
C ALA A 369 -16.49 8.81 -19.74
N ILE A 370 -15.92 8.19 -20.78
CA ILE A 370 -15.51 8.85 -22.04
C ILE A 370 -16.74 9.07 -22.96
N GLY A 371 -17.67 8.13 -22.96
CA GLY A 371 -18.81 8.03 -23.83
C GLY A 371 -18.67 6.90 -24.86
N PRO A 372 -19.47 5.83 -24.75
CA PRO A 372 -19.41 4.65 -25.64
C PRO A 372 -19.52 4.98 -27.12
N GLU A 373 -20.43 5.91 -27.47
CA GLU A 373 -20.65 6.36 -28.86
C GLU A 373 -19.40 7.01 -29.46
N ARG A 374 -18.68 7.82 -28.67
CA ARG A 374 -17.42 8.48 -29.09
C ARG A 374 -16.34 7.46 -29.42
N LEU A 375 -16.33 6.33 -28.72
CA LEU A 375 -15.38 5.24 -28.91
C LEU A 375 -15.82 4.25 -30.00
N GLY A 376 -17.05 4.39 -30.53
CA GLY A 376 -17.65 3.41 -31.44
C GLY A 376 -17.84 2.04 -30.77
N ILE A 377 -18.31 2.05 -29.53
CA ILE A 377 -18.62 0.86 -28.70
C ILE A 377 -20.12 0.85 -28.38
N PRO A 378 -20.95 0.29 -29.26
CA PRO A 378 -22.42 0.32 -29.10
C PRO A 378 -22.93 -0.56 -27.95
N GLU A 379 -22.08 -1.44 -27.41
CA GLU A 379 -22.41 -2.32 -26.28
C GLU A 379 -22.59 -1.55 -24.96
N GLY A 380 -21.99 -0.39 -24.84
CA GLY A 380 -22.16 0.48 -23.67
C GLY A 380 -23.53 1.19 -23.60
N PRO A 381 -23.87 1.82 -22.50
CA PRO A 381 -23.11 1.84 -21.25
C PRO A 381 -23.12 0.49 -20.52
N PHE A 382 -22.09 0.30 -19.65
CA PHE A 382 -21.91 -0.91 -18.84
C PHE A 382 -22.34 -0.73 -17.38
N TYR A 383 -22.37 0.50 -16.91
CA TYR A 383 -22.81 0.89 -15.57
C TYR A 383 -23.94 1.91 -15.64
N LYS A 384 -24.89 1.80 -14.72
CA LYS A 384 -25.96 2.78 -14.54
C LYS A 384 -26.26 2.89 -13.05
N GLU A 385 -25.94 4.04 -12.44
CA GLU A 385 -26.04 4.24 -10.99
C GLU A 385 -25.29 3.14 -10.21
N LYS A 386 -26.02 2.39 -9.36
CA LYS A 386 -25.47 1.27 -8.58
C LYS A 386 -25.73 -0.10 -9.24
N THR A 387 -25.93 -0.14 -10.55
CA THR A 387 -26.14 -1.37 -11.30
C THR A 387 -25.03 -1.60 -12.32
N VAL A 388 -24.81 -2.86 -12.69
CA VAL A 388 -23.91 -3.27 -13.77
C VAL A 388 -24.67 -4.09 -14.79
N LYS A 389 -24.37 -3.89 -16.07
CA LYS A 389 -24.92 -4.66 -17.17
C LYS A 389 -24.38 -6.08 -17.16
N THR A 390 -25.23 -7.07 -17.34
CA THR A 390 -24.80 -8.46 -17.54
C THR A 390 -24.43 -8.69 -19.00
N PHE A 391 -23.74 -9.80 -19.30
CA PHE A 391 -23.46 -10.19 -20.68
C PHE A 391 -24.74 -10.50 -21.51
N ALA A 392 -25.86 -10.80 -20.84
CA ALA A 392 -27.17 -10.97 -21.48
C ALA A 392 -27.89 -9.63 -21.73
N GLY A 393 -27.29 -8.50 -21.37
CA GLY A 393 -27.85 -7.15 -21.57
C GLY A 393 -28.84 -6.70 -20.49
N THR A 394 -29.05 -7.47 -19.42
CA THR A 394 -29.89 -7.07 -18.28
C THR A 394 -29.08 -6.29 -17.25
N TRP A 395 -29.76 -5.51 -16.41
CA TRP A 395 -29.13 -4.74 -15.33
C TRP A 395 -29.32 -5.45 -13.99
N VAL A 396 -28.23 -5.60 -13.24
CA VAL A 396 -28.24 -6.18 -11.90
C VAL A 396 -27.57 -5.23 -10.90
N PRO A 397 -28.00 -5.20 -9.64
CA PRO A 397 -27.30 -4.42 -8.62
C PRO A 397 -25.84 -4.84 -8.51
N GLN A 398 -24.94 -3.87 -8.33
CA GLN A 398 -23.57 -4.18 -7.96
C GLN A 398 -23.57 -4.82 -6.56
N PRO A 399 -22.71 -5.81 -6.31
CA PRO A 399 -22.55 -6.40 -4.98
C PRO A 399 -22.28 -5.34 -3.93
N ALA A 400 -23.00 -5.38 -2.81
CA ALA A 400 -22.71 -4.51 -1.68
C ALA A 400 -21.39 -4.91 -1.05
N GLU A 401 -20.52 -3.94 -0.80
CA GLU A 401 -19.21 -4.13 -0.18
C GLU A 401 -19.08 -3.30 1.10
N PRO A 402 -19.89 -3.57 2.15
CA PRO A 402 -19.97 -2.72 3.34
C PRO A 402 -18.64 -2.65 4.11
N ASN A 403 -17.80 -3.68 3.98
CA ASN A 403 -16.51 -3.74 4.67
C ASN A 403 -15.39 -2.94 3.96
N TYR A 404 -15.64 -2.46 2.74
CA TYR A 404 -14.63 -1.85 1.87
C TYR A 404 -14.98 -0.43 1.43
N GLN A 405 -15.92 0.22 2.11
CA GLN A 405 -16.34 1.58 1.78
C GLN A 405 -15.23 2.59 2.06
N ALA A 406 -15.02 3.51 1.12
CA ALA A 406 -14.14 4.65 1.32
C ALA A 406 -14.82 5.73 2.17
N ILE A 407 -14.02 6.57 2.82
CA ILE A 407 -14.55 7.66 3.67
C ILE A 407 -15.51 8.57 2.89
N ALA A 408 -15.26 8.81 1.61
CA ALA A 408 -16.08 9.66 0.74
C ALA A 408 -17.48 9.10 0.45
N ASP A 409 -17.69 7.78 0.64
CA ASP A 409 -18.99 7.13 0.40
C ASP A 409 -20.02 7.44 1.49
N PHE A 410 -19.57 7.96 2.62
CA PHE A 410 -20.42 8.25 3.77
C PHE A 410 -20.95 9.68 3.75
N PRO A 411 -22.24 9.90 4.12
CA PRO A 411 -22.86 11.22 4.10
C PRO A 411 -22.20 12.19 5.11
N ILE A 412 -22.06 13.45 4.71
CA ILE A 412 -21.57 14.51 5.60
C ILE A 412 -22.73 14.99 6.48
N LEU A 413 -22.52 14.94 7.80
CA LEU A 413 -23.45 15.47 8.82
C LEU A 413 -23.13 16.92 9.17
N GLN A 414 -21.84 17.27 9.27
CA GLN A 414 -21.37 18.58 9.65
C GLN A 414 -20.05 18.94 8.95
N THR A 415 -19.85 20.21 8.68
CA THR A 415 -18.64 20.76 8.06
C THR A 415 -18.05 21.84 8.94
N PHE A 416 -16.75 21.69 9.25
CA PHE A 416 -15.90 22.73 9.82
C PHE A 416 -14.89 23.20 8.76
N ASP A 417 -14.12 24.21 9.06
CA ASP A 417 -13.10 24.71 8.13
C ASP A 417 -12.06 23.63 7.78
N THR A 418 -11.68 22.82 8.76
CA THR A 418 -10.64 21.79 8.64
C THR A 418 -11.11 20.35 8.82
N LEU A 419 -12.40 20.13 9.09
CA LEU A 419 -12.98 18.80 9.34
C LEU A 419 -14.27 18.59 8.57
N TYR A 420 -14.51 17.34 8.16
CA TYR A 420 -15.85 16.80 7.92
C TYR A 420 -16.24 15.84 9.04
N VAL A 421 -17.50 15.91 9.45
CA VAL A 421 -18.14 14.87 10.26
C VAL A 421 -19.06 14.08 9.35
N ARG A 422 -18.84 12.77 9.26
CA ARG A 422 -19.62 11.87 8.42
C ARG A 422 -20.32 10.81 9.25
N ASP A 423 -21.42 10.29 8.76
CA ASP A 423 -22.16 9.20 9.41
C ASP A 423 -21.65 7.85 8.91
N LEU A 424 -20.93 7.11 9.75
CA LEU A 424 -20.52 5.73 9.44
C LEU A 424 -21.63 4.70 9.69
N GLY A 425 -22.81 5.13 10.17
CA GLY A 425 -23.88 4.26 10.62
C GLY A 425 -23.64 3.70 12.02
N ASP A 426 -24.66 3.03 12.56
CA ASP A 426 -24.64 2.41 13.91
C ASP A 426 -24.31 3.40 15.05
N GLY A 427 -24.58 4.69 14.85
CA GLY A 427 -24.30 5.75 15.82
C GLY A 427 -22.81 6.11 15.95
N VAL A 428 -21.99 5.78 14.95
CA VAL A 428 -20.56 6.13 14.91
C VAL A 428 -20.33 7.24 13.89
N HIS A 429 -19.68 8.33 14.28
CA HIS A 429 -19.23 9.37 13.38
C HIS A 429 -17.82 9.08 12.84
N ALA A 430 -17.50 9.58 11.65
CA ALA A 430 -16.11 9.80 11.22
C ALA A 430 -15.81 11.31 11.32
N VAL A 431 -14.81 11.66 12.11
CA VAL A 431 -14.25 13.00 12.16
C VAL A 431 -12.99 13.00 11.29
N SER A 432 -13.13 13.48 10.07
CA SER A 432 -12.08 13.37 9.06
C SER A 432 -11.45 14.74 8.76
N THR A 433 -10.11 14.79 8.84
CA THR A 433 -9.36 16.00 8.53
C THR A 433 -9.37 16.26 7.02
N ARG A 434 -9.56 17.53 6.63
CA ARG A 434 -9.53 17.98 5.22
C ARG A 434 -8.38 18.93 4.91
N THR A 435 -7.44 19.08 5.84
CA THR A 435 -6.21 19.83 5.61
C THR A 435 -5.32 19.13 4.58
N LYS A 436 -4.48 19.89 3.88
CA LYS A 436 -3.54 19.33 2.90
C LYS A 436 -2.66 18.27 3.57
N MET A 437 -2.66 17.05 3.03
CA MET A 437 -1.91 15.91 3.57
C MET A 437 -2.23 15.58 5.05
N GLY A 438 -3.42 15.94 5.54
CA GLY A 438 -3.83 15.70 6.92
C GLY A 438 -2.99 16.48 7.96
N THR A 439 -2.35 17.60 7.60
CA THR A 439 -1.49 18.34 8.53
C THR A 439 -2.27 18.92 9.68
N VAL A 440 -1.69 18.84 10.89
CA VAL A 440 -2.22 19.46 12.11
C VAL A 440 -1.81 20.92 12.16
N ASN A 441 -2.75 21.81 12.47
CA ASN A 441 -2.52 23.23 12.70
C ASN A 441 -3.44 23.75 13.81
N PRO A 442 -3.26 24.99 14.31
CA PRO A 442 -4.10 25.54 15.37
C PRO A 442 -5.61 25.55 15.07
N GLN A 443 -6.01 25.81 13.80
CA GLN A 443 -7.42 25.80 13.40
C GLN A 443 -8.03 24.39 13.48
N LEU A 444 -7.28 23.36 13.05
CA LEU A 444 -7.70 21.97 13.19
C LEU A 444 -7.97 21.59 14.66
N LEU A 445 -7.10 22.05 15.57
CA LEU A 445 -7.28 21.82 17.01
C LEU A 445 -8.52 22.56 17.55
N ASP A 446 -8.80 23.76 17.07
CA ASP A 446 -9.99 24.51 17.45
C ASP A 446 -11.27 23.83 16.94
N ASP A 447 -11.32 23.43 15.66
CA ASP A 447 -12.46 22.74 15.07
C ASP A 447 -12.71 21.39 15.77
N LEU A 448 -11.64 20.63 16.07
CA LEU A 448 -11.75 19.36 16.77
C LEU A 448 -12.27 19.55 18.20
N ASN A 449 -11.77 20.56 18.92
CA ASN A 449 -12.25 20.86 20.25
C ASN A 449 -13.73 21.31 20.24
N ALA A 450 -14.14 22.11 19.25
CA ALA A 450 -15.55 22.51 19.06
C ALA A 450 -16.45 21.27 18.79
N TYR A 451 -15.96 20.31 17.98
CA TYR A 451 -16.67 19.05 17.79
C TYR A 451 -16.82 18.28 19.12
N LEU A 452 -15.73 18.14 19.91
CA LEU A 452 -15.75 17.44 21.19
C LEU A 452 -16.69 18.11 22.21
N ASP A 453 -16.76 19.45 22.23
CA ASP A 453 -17.67 20.22 23.10
C ASP A 453 -19.14 19.96 22.73
N GLY A 454 -19.44 19.88 21.43
CA GLY A 454 -20.80 19.61 20.95
C GLY A 454 -21.25 18.15 21.05
N HIS A 455 -20.30 17.22 21.25
CA HIS A 455 -20.58 15.78 21.16
C HIS A 455 -19.84 14.97 22.26
N PRO A 456 -20.11 15.23 23.56
CA PRO A 456 -19.30 14.70 24.67
C PRO A 456 -19.30 13.17 24.78
N ASP A 457 -20.41 12.51 24.41
CA ASP A 457 -20.58 11.06 24.53
C ASP A 457 -20.58 10.34 23.17
N GLN A 458 -20.33 11.07 22.07
CA GLN A 458 -20.42 10.53 20.72
C GLN A 458 -19.24 9.58 20.44
N ARG A 459 -19.55 8.38 19.96
CA ARG A 459 -18.55 7.46 19.42
C ARG A 459 -18.07 7.96 18.05
N PHE A 460 -16.77 8.01 17.84
CA PHE A 460 -16.24 8.44 16.56
C PHE A 460 -14.91 7.80 16.18
N VAL A 461 -14.65 7.82 14.88
CA VAL A 461 -13.37 7.47 14.27
C VAL A 461 -12.70 8.75 13.79
N LEU A 462 -11.50 9.06 14.30
CA LEU A 462 -10.66 10.14 13.83
C LEU A 462 -9.85 9.65 12.64
N THR A 463 -9.97 10.30 11.47
CA THR A 463 -9.29 9.90 10.25
C THR A 463 -9.00 11.11 9.34
N SER A 464 -8.73 10.90 8.05
CA SER A 464 -8.42 11.95 7.07
C SER A 464 -9.09 11.70 5.73
N GLU A 465 -9.48 12.78 5.04
CA GLU A 465 -9.94 12.74 3.63
C GLU A 465 -8.76 12.62 2.62
N ALA A 466 -7.54 12.85 3.09
CA ALA A 466 -6.34 12.74 2.26
C ALA A 466 -5.94 11.27 2.02
N LYS A 467 -5.04 11.03 1.05
CA LYS A 467 -4.45 9.70 0.78
C LYS A 467 -3.59 9.15 1.93
N VAL A 468 -3.39 9.94 2.97
CA VAL A 468 -2.61 9.61 4.17
C VAL A 468 -3.32 10.17 5.39
N PHE A 469 -3.10 9.57 6.54
CA PHE A 469 -3.68 10.08 7.79
C PHE A 469 -3.14 11.46 8.14
N SER A 470 -1.80 11.62 8.25
CA SER A 470 -1.19 12.93 8.52
C SER A 470 0.32 12.93 8.31
N PHE A 471 0.83 14.03 7.75
CA PHE A 471 2.27 14.34 7.67
C PHE A 471 2.80 15.17 8.85
N GLY A 472 2.05 15.26 9.96
CA GLY A 472 2.47 15.94 11.16
C GLY A 472 1.95 17.36 11.29
N PHE A 473 2.61 18.14 12.14
CA PHE A 473 2.24 19.54 12.35
C PHE A 473 2.73 20.41 11.18
N ASP A 474 1.95 21.43 10.80
CA ASP A 474 2.29 22.34 9.70
C ASP A 474 3.55 23.16 10.03
N LEU A 475 4.65 22.85 9.35
CA LEU A 475 5.93 23.54 9.52
C LEU A 475 5.88 25.01 9.10
N SER A 476 4.91 25.40 8.26
CA SER A 476 4.73 26.80 7.86
C SER A 476 4.29 27.66 9.04
N PHE A 477 3.50 27.12 9.95
CA PHE A 477 3.16 27.76 11.21
C PHE A 477 4.41 28.09 12.03
N PHE A 478 5.30 27.11 12.21
CA PHE A 478 6.53 27.33 12.96
C PHE A 478 7.45 28.33 12.26
N ARG A 479 7.56 28.28 10.93
CA ARG A 479 8.34 29.27 10.17
C ARG A 479 7.83 30.69 10.41
N SER A 480 6.52 30.94 10.36
CA SER A 480 5.93 32.25 10.66
C SER A 480 6.27 32.71 12.07
N ARG A 481 6.13 31.82 13.07
CA ARG A 481 6.47 32.15 14.46
C ARG A 481 7.97 32.45 14.67
N ILE A 482 8.84 31.74 13.96
CA ILE A 482 10.30 32.03 13.94
C ILE A 482 10.58 33.40 13.36
N ASP A 483 9.96 33.71 12.22
CA ASP A 483 10.18 34.99 11.54
C ASP A 483 9.64 36.20 12.36
N GLU A 484 8.62 35.98 13.20
CA GLU A 484 8.02 36.94 14.13
C GLU A 484 8.67 36.92 15.54
N GLU A 485 9.58 35.96 15.82
CA GLU A 485 10.15 35.68 17.15
C GLU A 485 9.05 35.42 18.23
N ASP A 486 7.88 34.89 17.82
CA ASP A 486 6.74 34.66 18.70
C ASP A 486 6.83 33.29 19.42
N TRP A 487 7.76 33.19 20.34
CA TRP A 487 7.98 32.00 21.16
C TRP A 487 6.82 31.67 22.11
N ALA A 488 6.13 32.72 22.55
CA ALA A 488 4.94 32.59 23.38
C ALA A 488 3.79 31.94 22.59
N GLY A 489 3.59 32.34 21.33
CA GLY A 489 2.63 31.72 20.42
C GLY A 489 2.95 30.26 20.11
N VAL A 490 4.22 29.89 19.95
CA VAL A 490 4.63 28.50 19.85
C VAL A 490 4.23 27.71 21.10
N GLY A 491 4.58 28.22 22.29
CA GLY A 491 4.24 27.58 23.56
C GLY A 491 2.74 27.41 23.77
N ALA A 492 1.93 28.40 23.39
CA ALA A 492 0.47 28.35 23.48
C ALA A 492 -0.14 27.32 22.52
N ALA A 493 0.36 27.23 21.28
CA ALA A 493 -0.08 26.23 20.30
C ALA A 493 0.22 24.80 20.78
N LEU A 494 1.41 24.57 21.35
CA LEU A 494 1.76 23.27 21.92
C LEU A 494 0.91 22.93 23.14
N ALA A 495 0.62 23.89 24.03
CA ALA A 495 -0.26 23.67 25.19
C ALA A 495 -1.68 23.28 24.75
N LYS A 496 -2.24 23.96 23.73
CA LYS A 496 -3.52 23.60 23.11
C LYS A 496 -3.47 22.19 22.54
N PHE A 497 -2.40 21.84 21.83
CA PHE A 497 -2.25 20.53 21.22
C PHE A 497 -2.20 19.41 22.27
N GLN A 498 -1.39 19.56 23.32
CA GLN A 498 -1.34 18.62 24.44
C GLN A 498 -2.69 18.45 25.11
N ALA A 499 -3.41 19.55 25.37
CA ALA A 499 -4.75 19.53 25.95
C ALA A 499 -5.75 18.79 25.04
N THR A 500 -5.71 19.01 23.72
CA THR A 500 -6.57 18.29 22.75
C THR A 500 -6.28 16.80 22.75
N CYS A 501 -5.00 16.39 22.74
CA CYS A 501 -4.61 14.98 22.84
C CYS A 501 -5.10 14.34 24.18
N HIS A 502 -5.04 15.08 25.27
CA HIS A 502 -5.55 14.60 26.56
C HIS A 502 -7.08 14.45 26.54
N ARG A 503 -7.81 15.41 25.95
CA ARG A 503 -9.27 15.34 25.80
C ARG A 503 -9.69 14.11 24.97
N LEU A 504 -9.00 13.81 23.87
CA LEU A 504 -9.28 12.62 23.06
C LEU A 504 -9.24 11.32 23.89
N SER A 505 -8.31 11.22 24.85
CA SER A 505 -8.23 10.03 25.71
C SER A 505 -9.45 9.82 26.61
N GLN A 506 -10.23 10.86 26.81
CA GLN A 506 -11.43 10.88 27.65
C GLN A 506 -12.73 10.66 26.84
N HIS A 507 -12.64 10.54 25.52
CA HIS A 507 -13.77 10.30 24.62
C HIS A 507 -13.77 8.86 24.10
N PRO A 508 -14.94 8.28 23.78
CA PRO A 508 -15.05 6.95 23.20
C PRO A 508 -14.69 7.01 21.70
N CYS A 509 -13.40 7.19 21.39
CA CYS A 509 -12.92 7.37 20.03
C CYS A 509 -11.79 6.43 19.63
N VAL A 510 -11.66 6.23 18.34
CA VAL A 510 -10.61 5.43 17.69
C VAL A 510 -9.93 6.27 16.63
N ALA A 511 -8.61 6.23 16.53
CA ALA A 511 -7.92 6.80 15.37
C ALA A 511 -7.71 5.73 14.30
N ALA A 512 -8.08 6.02 13.05
CA ALA A 512 -7.89 5.14 11.91
C ALA A 512 -6.77 5.65 11.02
N ILE A 513 -5.59 5.01 11.09
CA ILE A 513 -4.39 5.45 10.39
C ILE A 513 -4.19 4.65 9.10
N HIS A 514 -4.05 5.34 7.98
CA HIS A 514 -3.67 4.80 6.68
C HIS A 514 -2.53 5.60 6.06
N GLY A 515 -1.71 4.95 5.23
CA GLY A 515 -0.56 5.58 4.57
C GLY A 515 0.49 6.09 5.56
N TYR A 516 0.53 7.38 5.82
CA TYR A 516 1.45 8.00 6.78
C TYR A 516 0.70 8.54 7.98
N GLY A 517 1.17 8.19 9.18
CA GLY A 517 0.75 8.78 10.45
C GLY A 517 1.99 9.20 11.23
N ILE A 518 2.48 10.42 11.01
CA ILE A 518 3.81 10.83 11.52
C ILE A 518 3.76 12.11 12.33
N GLY A 519 4.71 12.25 13.23
CA GLY A 519 4.90 13.45 14.02
C GLY A 519 3.64 13.87 14.76
N GLY A 520 3.26 15.16 14.66
CA GLY A 520 2.04 15.69 15.29
C GLY A 520 0.76 14.94 14.93
N GLY A 521 0.68 14.36 13.71
CA GLY A 521 -0.45 13.51 13.34
C GLY A 521 -0.52 12.22 14.16
N LEU A 522 0.62 11.58 14.40
CA LEU A 522 0.70 10.41 15.26
C LEU A 522 0.41 10.78 16.73
N GLU A 523 0.86 11.95 17.18
CA GLU A 523 0.54 12.48 18.52
C GLU A 523 -0.96 12.60 18.71
N LEU A 524 -1.67 13.14 17.72
CA LEU A 524 -3.12 13.27 17.73
C LEU A 524 -3.81 11.90 17.76
N ALA A 525 -3.39 10.97 16.87
CA ALA A 525 -3.95 9.61 16.83
C ALA A 525 -3.78 8.85 18.14
N LEU A 526 -2.59 8.90 18.71
CA LEU A 526 -2.30 8.27 20.00
C LEU A 526 -3.00 8.99 21.18
N GLY A 527 -3.62 10.14 20.99
CA GLY A 527 -4.59 10.77 21.88
C GLY A 527 -5.81 9.88 22.08
N CYS A 528 -6.28 9.20 21.05
CA CYS A 528 -7.42 8.30 21.12
C CYS A 528 -7.13 7.07 22.00
N PRO A 529 -8.15 6.51 22.69
CA PRO A 529 -8.05 5.28 23.48
C PRO A 529 -7.48 4.09 22.71
N VAL A 530 -7.81 3.96 21.42
CA VAL A 530 -7.36 2.89 20.53
C VAL A 530 -6.95 3.50 19.19
N VAL A 531 -5.89 2.97 18.62
CA VAL A 531 -5.50 3.20 17.23
C VAL A 531 -5.77 1.93 16.43
N VAL A 532 -6.40 2.07 15.27
CA VAL A 532 -6.46 1.05 14.23
C VAL A 532 -5.57 1.52 13.10
N ALA A 533 -4.44 0.84 12.88
CA ALA A 533 -3.49 1.20 11.85
C ALA A 533 -3.52 0.19 10.71
N SER A 534 -3.60 0.68 9.46
CA SER A 534 -3.35 -0.18 8.30
C SER A 534 -1.96 -0.80 8.42
N ALA A 535 -1.83 -2.09 8.13
CA ALA A 535 -0.59 -2.84 8.31
C ALA A 535 0.62 -2.21 7.60
N GLU A 536 0.41 -1.63 6.42
CA GLU A 536 1.47 -0.96 5.64
C GLU A 536 1.62 0.55 5.99
N ALA A 537 0.93 1.05 7.02
CA ALA A 537 1.08 2.44 7.44
C ALA A 537 2.50 2.71 7.97
N GLN A 538 3.07 3.82 7.55
CA GLN A 538 4.37 4.30 8.03
C GLN A 538 4.17 5.24 9.21
N LEU A 539 4.78 4.91 10.33
CA LEU A 539 4.50 5.53 11.63
C LEU A 539 5.79 5.95 12.32
N GLY A 540 5.79 7.07 13.01
CA GLY A 540 6.94 7.49 13.80
C GLY A 540 7.01 8.97 14.07
N TYR A 541 8.08 9.37 14.71
CA TYR A 541 8.36 10.74 15.15
C TYR A 541 9.58 11.31 14.43
N PRO A 542 9.42 11.89 13.23
CA PRO A 542 10.54 12.43 12.44
C PRO A 542 11.02 13.82 12.91
N GLU A 543 10.52 14.36 14.01
CA GLU A 543 10.79 15.71 14.48
C GLU A 543 12.27 16.03 14.59
N ALA A 544 13.11 15.07 14.98
CA ALA A 544 14.56 15.23 15.05
C ALA A 544 15.18 15.62 13.70
N LYS A 545 14.58 15.24 12.57
CA LYS A 545 15.04 15.59 11.22
C LYS A 545 14.85 17.09 10.91
N VAL A 546 13.96 17.74 11.63
CA VAL A 546 13.76 19.20 11.56
C VAL A 546 14.28 19.92 12.81
N GLY A 547 15.03 19.22 13.67
CA GLY A 547 15.70 19.85 14.82
C GLY A 547 14.85 19.91 16.09
N LEU A 548 13.74 19.18 16.17
CA LEU A 548 12.76 19.24 17.25
C LEU A 548 12.56 17.89 17.94
N ILE A 549 11.86 17.88 19.06
CA ILE A 549 11.23 16.72 19.68
C ILE A 549 9.72 16.77 19.43
N PRO A 550 8.95 15.66 19.57
CA PRO A 550 7.49 15.72 19.60
C PRO A 550 7.00 16.64 20.71
N GLY A 551 6.06 17.54 20.41
CA GLY A 551 5.61 18.60 21.34
C GLY A 551 4.12 18.58 21.69
N GLY A 552 3.32 17.74 21.02
CA GLY A 552 1.90 17.53 21.29
C GLY A 552 1.63 16.39 22.28
N ALA A 553 2.50 16.19 23.26
CA ALA A 553 2.57 15.10 24.23
C ALA A 553 3.20 13.80 23.70
N GLY A 554 3.82 13.80 22.52
CA GLY A 554 4.43 12.58 21.95
C GLY A 554 5.62 12.08 22.75
N THR A 555 6.51 12.97 23.18
CA THR A 555 7.66 12.63 24.03
C THR A 555 7.19 12.11 25.39
N VAL A 556 6.24 12.80 26.01
CA VAL A 556 5.64 12.40 27.28
C VAL A 556 4.97 11.02 27.18
N ARG A 557 4.21 10.77 26.13
CA ARG A 557 3.52 9.48 25.95
C ARG A 557 4.44 8.32 25.62
N MET A 558 5.46 8.55 24.85
CA MET A 558 6.51 7.52 24.65
C MET A 558 7.12 7.13 26.00
N ARG A 559 7.39 8.09 26.88
CA ARG A 559 7.84 7.82 28.24
C ARG A 559 6.79 7.05 29.06
N LEU A 560 5.50 7.42 29.00
CA LEU A 560 4.41 6.73 29.70
C LEU A 560 4.24 5.27 29.23
N PHE A 561 4.39 5.00 27.96
CA PHE A 561 4.24 3.63 27.41
C PHE A 561 5.40 2.71 27.78
N HIS A 562 6.57 3.28 28.13
CA HIS A 562 7.80 2.53 28.40
C HIS A 562 8.23 2.60 29.87
N GLN A 563 7.43 3.19 30.75
CA GLN A 563 7.83 3.47 32.14
C GLN A 563 8.01 2.23 33.04
N GLU A 564 7.69 1.04 32.56
CA GLU A 564 7.81 -0.20 33.34
C GLU A 564 9.27 -0.57 33.63
N ASN A 565 10.21 -0.21 32.74
CA ASN A 565 11.64 -0.49 32.96
C ASN A 565 12.57 0.52 32.26
N ALA A 566 13.74 0.75 32.87
CA ALA A 566 14.71 1.73 32.40
C ALA A 566 15.30 1.41 31.00
N LYS A 567 15.48 0.13 30.64
CA LYS A 567 15.99 -0.28 29.33
C LYS A 567 15.01 0.11 28.21
N SER A 568 13.73 -0.15 28.42
CA SER A 568 12.66 0.22 27.48
C SER A 568 12.60 1.73 27.28
N LEU A 569 12.76 2.51 28.35
CA LEU A 569 12.82 3.97 28.28
C LEU A 569 14.01 4.48 27.46
N VAL A 570 15.19 3.89 27.63
CA VAL A 570 16.39 4.25 26.85
C VAL A 570 16.16 3.97 25.36
N GLU A 571 15.58 2.82 25.00
CA GLU A 571 15.29 2.51 23.59
C GLU A 571 14.23 3.46 23.01
N ALA A 572 13.18 3.79 23.76
CA ALA A 572 12.18 4.78 23.35
C ALA A 572 12.80 6.17 23.13
N ALA A 573 13.70 6.62 24.01
CA ALA A 573 14.42 7.87 23.84
C ALA A 573 15.32 7.87 22.58
N LYS A 574 15.98 6.74 22.27
CA LYS A 574 16.76 6.60 21.03
C LYS A 574 15.89 6.70 19.78
N VAL A 575 14.68 6.12 19.77
CA VAL A 575 13.74 6.21 18.63
C VAL A 575 13.40 7.67 18.36
N LEU A 576 13.08 8.43 19.40
CA LEU A 576 12.77 9.87 19.28
C LEU A 576 14.00 10.69 18.82
N ALA A 577 15.16 10.45 19.44
CA ALA A 577 16.39 11.19 19.14
C ALA A 577 16.84 11.03 17.68
N LYS A 578 16.69 9.82 17.12
CA LYS A 578 17.07 9.52 15.74
C LYS A 578 16.02 9.93 14.71
N GLY A 579 14.80 10.25 15.12
CA GLY A 579 13.69 10.49 14.21
C GLY A 579 13.40 9.29 13.31
N GLU A 580 13.55 8.08 13.84
CA GLU A 580 13.31 6.84 13.11
C GLU A 580 11.81 6.63 12.86
N MET A 581 11.51 6.09 11.68
CA MET A 581 10.16 5.76 11.28
C MET A 581 10.01 4.27 11.06
N ALA A 582 8.96 3.69 11.60
CA ALA A 582 8.56 2.33 11.26
C ALA A 582 7.96 2.31 9.85
N THR A 583 8.42 1.38 9.05
CA THR A 583 7.97 1.20 7.66
C THR A 583 6.64 0.47 7.54
N ASN A 584 6.09 -0.02 8.64
CA ASN A 584 4.81 -0.69 8.76
C ASN A 584 4.31 -0.70 10.21
N ALA A 585 3.03 -0.97 10.43
CA ALA A 585 2.40 -0.92 11.74
C ALA A 585 2.91 -2.02 12.70
N VAL A 586 3.28 -3.19 12.18
CA VAL A 586 3.84 -4.28 13.01
C VAL A 586 5.18 -3.87 13.61
N LEU A 587 6.04 -3.25 12.80
CA LEU A 587 7.32 -2.71 13.27
C LEU A 587 7.11 -1.57 14.28
N ALA A 588 6.13 -0.67 14.02
CA ALA A 588 5.78 0.41 14.95
C ALA A 588 5.33 -0.12 16.31
N GLN A 589 4.56 -1.20 16.34
CA GLN A 589 4.14 -1.84 17.58
C GLN A 589 5.31 -2.50 18.32
N ARG A 590 6.25 -3.11 17.60
CA ARG A 590 7.48 -3.68 18.18
C ARG A 590 8.43 -2.62 18.74
N GLN A 591 8.53 -1.49 18.07
CA GLN A 591 9.32 -0.34 18.55
C GLN A 591 8.65 0.41 19.71
N GLY A 592 7.42 0.03 20.08
CA GLY A 592 6.64 0.69 21.12
C GLY A 592 6.13 2.08 20.73
N VAL A 593 6.12 2.39 19.44
CA VAL A 593 5.47 3.59 18.88
C VAL A 593 3.95 3.43 18.92
N LEU A 594 3.43 2.25 18.54
CA LEU A 594 2.06 1.83 18.84
C LEU A 594 2.00 0.99 20.11
N ARG A 595 0.88 1.09 20.81
CA ARG A 595 0.60 0.26 21.99
C ARG A 595 0.35 -1.20 21.57
N ARG A 596 0.62 -2.14 22.45
CA ARG A 596 0.27 -3.56 22.23
C ARG A 596 -1.24 -3.80 22.09
N THR A 597 -2.04 -2.88 22.60
CA THR A 597 -3.52 -2.91 22.55
C THR A 597 -4.08 -2.23 21.31
N ASP A 598 -3.26 -1.55 20.52
CA ASP A 598 -3.68 -0.98 19.25
C ASP A 598 -3.86 -2.10 18.21
N VAL A 599 -4.80 -1.91 17.29
CA VAL A 599 -5.20 -2.90 16.30
C VAL A 599 -4.46 -2.67 14.99
N ILE A 600 -3.97 -3.74 14.38
CA ILE A 600 -3.38 -3.70 13.04
C ILE A 600 -4.40 -4.28 12.06
N SER A 601 -4.88 -3.45 11.14
CA SER A 601 -5.74 -3.86 10.04
C SER A 601 -4.88 -4.35 8.88
N PHE A 602 -4.84 -5.65 8.68
CA PHE A 602 -3.99 -6.26 7.63
C PHE A 602 -4.58 -6.11 6.23
N HIS A 603 -5.91 -6.04 6.11
CA HIS A 603 -6.54 -5.86 4.82
C HIS A 603 -6.43 -4.40 4.36
N PRO A 604 -5.84 -4.11 3.18
CA PRO A 604 -5.55 -2.73 2.74
C PRO A 604 -6.79 -1.84 2.58
N ASP A 605 -7.97 -2.41 2.35
CA ASP A 605 -9.22 -1.67 2.13
C ASP A 605 -10.18 -1.72 3.33
N ARG A 606 -9.88 -2.44 4.42
CA ARG A 606 -10.80 -2.63 5.58
C ARG A 606 -10.50 -1.74 6.78
N TRP A 607 -9.39 -1.01 6.77
CA TRP A 607 -8.95 -0.24 7.94
C TRP A 607 -10.02 0.70 8.52
N LEU A 608 -10.88 1.32 7.68
CA LEU A 608 -11.97 2.17 8.15
C LEU A 608 -13.10 1.34 8.77
N HIS A 609 -13.46 0.21 8.16
CA HIS A 609 -14.42 -0.73 8.71
C HIS A 609 -13.94 -1.27 10.08
N ASP A 610 -12.69 -1.73 10.15
CA ASP A 610 -12.10 -2.26 11.39
C ASP A 610 -12.06 -1.20 12.49
N ALA A 611 -11.79 0.07 12.13
CA ALA A 611 -11.86 1.20 13.05
C ALA A 611 -13.29 1.47 13.53
N LYS A 612 -14.28 1.39 12.65
CA LYS A 612 -15.70 1.49 13.04
C LYS A 612 -16.08 0.38 14.01
N GLN A 613 -15.70 -0.86 13.75
CA GLN A 613 -15.97 -1.99 14.65
C GLN A 613 -15.32 -1.78 16.02
N ALA A 614 -14.08 -1.30 16.07
CA ALA A 614 -13.43 -0.95 17.31
C ALA A 614 -14.15 0.20 18.05
N ALA A 615 -14.65 1.21 17.31
CA ALA A 615 -15.37 2.35 17.89
C ALA A 615 -16.70 1.95 18.53
N LEU A 616 -17.37 0.90 18.07
CA LEU A 616 -18.62 0.39 18.66
C LEU A 616 -18.45 -0.07 20.11
N THR A 617 -17.25 -0.50 20.50
CA THR A 617 -16.98 -1.08 21.83
C THR A 617 -15.97 -0.30 22.66
N VAL A 618 -15.27 0.68 22.06
CA VAL A 618 -14.22 1.45 22.74
C VAL A 618 -14.80 2.23 23.93
N ALA A 619 -14.06 2.26 25.03
CA ALA A 619 -14.30 3.12 26.17
C ALA A 619 -13.19 4.17 26.31
N PRO A 620 -13.46 5.32 26.93
CA PRO A 620 -12.43 6.28 27.30
C PRO A 620 -11.27 5.59 28.05
N ARG A 621 -10.06 5.99 27.74
CA ARG A 621 -8.84 5.45 28.36
C ARG A 621 -7.94 6.60 28.78
N PRO A 622 -8.11 7.14 30.00
CA PRO A 622 -7.22 8.17 30.53
C PRO A 622 -5.75 7.74 30.47
N TRP A 623 -4.86 8.69 30.33
CA TRP A 623 -3.43 8.40 30.34
C TRP A 623 -3.02 7.73 31.64
N PRO A 624 -2.02 6.80 31.60
CA PRO A 624 -1.52 6.16 32.81
C PRO A 624 -0.96 7.19 33.79
N GLU A 625 -0.99 6.84 35.07
CA GLU A 625 -0.34 7.65 36.10
C GLU A 625 1.16 7.74 35.83
N TRP A 626 1.72 8.90 36.12
CA TRP A 626 3.15 9.13 36.02
C TRP A 626 3.87 8.40 37.15
N THR A 627 4.77 7.50 36.80
CA THR A 627 5.61 6.80 37.80
C THR A 627 7.05 7.32 37.75
N THR A 628 7.62 7.64 38.91
CA THR A 628 9.03 8.00 39.00
C THR A 628 9.89 6.73 38.83
N VAL A 629 10.73 6.71 37.81
CA VAL A 629 11.66 5.59 37.61
C VAL A 629 12.85 5.76 38.56
N VAL A 630 12.96 4.85 39.51
CA VAL A 630 14.07 4.83 40.48
C VAL A 630 15.29 4.20 39.80
N GLY A 631 16.39 4.94 39.74
CA GLY A 631 17.64 4.42 39.22
C GLY A 631 18.42 5.38 38.32
N PRO A 632 19.52 4.94 37.69
CA PRO A 632 20.43 5.79 36.94
C PRO A 632 19.95 6.08 35.51
N LEU A 633 18.62 6.31 35.31
CA LEU A 633 18.03 6.47 33.97
C LEU A 633 18.73 7.57 33.15
N ALA A 634 18.96 8.73 33.77
CA ALA A 634 19.67 9.84 33.10
C ALA A 634 21.07 9.40 32.64
N GLY A 635 21.85 8.79 33.49
CA GLY A 635 23.18 8.30 33.13
C GLY A 635 23.17 7.14 32.11
N MET A 636 22.09 6.37 32.03
CA MET A 636 21.95 5.35 30.95
C MET A 636 21.64 6.02 29.61
N MET A 637 20.80 7.04 29.58
CA MET A 637 20.53 7.83 28.38
C MET A 637 21.77 8.58 27.89
N ASP A 638 22.48 9.27 28.80
CA ASP A 638 23.71 9.96 28.46
C ASP A 638 24.72 9.05 27.77
N ARG A 639 24.97 7.85 28.34
CA ARG A 639 25.86 6.85 27.70
C ARG A 639 25.37 6.44 26.31
N ALA A 640 24.07 6.20 26.15
CA ALA A 640 23.50 5.79 24.88
C ALA A 640 23.62 6.90 23.82
N PHE A 641 23.44 8.14 24.21
CA PHE A 641 23.57 9.30 23.34
C PHE A 641 25.05 9.62 23.01
N ASP A 642 25.96 9.43 23.98
CA ASP A 642 27.42 9.54 23.75
C ASP A 642 27.92 8.49 22.73
N GLU A 643 27.42 7.25 22.82
CA GLU A 643 27.72 6.20 21.85
C GLU A 643 27.20 6.58 20.45
N TRP A 644 26.02 7.15 20.38
CA TRP A 644 25.43 7.58 19.12
C TRP A 644 26.18 8.78 18.50
N GLU A 645 26.61 9.76 19.31
CA GLU A 645 27.45 10.88 18.86
C GLU A 645 28.80 10.37 18.32
N LYS A 646 29.45 9.44 19.03
CA LYS A 646 30.67 8.78 18.55
C LYS A 646 30.48 8.00 17.25
N ALA A 647 29.27 7.48 17.02
CA ALA A 647 28.90 6.82 15.77
C ALA A 647 28.55 7.78 14.62
N GLY A 648 28.66 9.12 14.85
CA GLY A 648 28.57 10.14 13.82
C GLY A 648 27.30 10.99 13.87
N ALA A 649 26.54 11.02 14.97
CA ALA A 649 25.52 12.04 15.17
C ALA A 649 26.18 13.42 15.33
N THR A 650 25.48 14.50 14.89
CA THR A 650 26.00 15.85 15.05
C THR A 650 25.82 16.34 16.49
N ARG A 651 26.51 17.43 16.87
CA ARG A 651 26.27 18.08 18.18
C ARG A 651 24.83 18.56 18.32
N HIS A 652 24.22 18.96 17.22
CA HIS A 652 22.82 19.39 17.24
C HIS A 652 21.87 18.18 17.43
N ASP A 653 22.13 17.03 16.80
CA ASP A 653 21.41 15.80 17.06
C ASP A 653 21.52 15.38 18.54
N ARG A 654 22.71 15.53 19.15
CA ARG A 654 22.90 15.31 20.58
C ARG A 654 22.06 16.25 21.45
N LYS A 655 21.99 17.52 21.11
CA LYS A 655 21.14 18.50 21.82
C LYS A 655 19.66 18.11 21.79
N ILE A 656 19.17 17.60 20.64
CA ILE A 656 17.80 17.11 20.49
C ILE A 656 17.57 15.85 21.36
N ALA A 657 18.54 14.95 21.38
CA ALA A 657 18.48 13.76 22.23
C ALA A 657 18.44 14.12 23.72
N ASP A 658 19.26 15.07 24.16
CA ASP A 658 19.29 15.54 25.53
C ASP A 658 17.94 16.18 25.93
N ALA A 659 17.32 16.95 25.04
CA ALA A 659 15.99 17.53 25.26
C ALA A 659 14.92 16.43 25.50
N ALA A 660 14.91 15.36 24.69
CA ALA A 660 14.04 14.22 24.92
C ALA A 660 14.39 13.50 26.24
N GLY A 661 15.67 13.31 26.54
CA GLY A 661 16.16 12.73 27.80
C GLY A 661 15.73 13.54 29.05
N HIS A 662 15.66 14.86 28.95
CA HIS A 662 15.18 15.74 30.02
C HIS A 662 13.69 15.50 30.31
N VAL A 663 12.85 15.30 29.29
CA VAL A 663 11.42 14.96 29.48
C VAL A 663 11.26 13.59 30.11
N PHE A 664 12.13 12.63 29.80
CA PHE A 664 12.07 11.27 30.31
C PHE A 664 12.52 11.14 31.78
N SER A 665 13.51 11.92 32.21
CA SER A 665 14.24 11.67 33.46
C SER A 665 14.04 12.71 34.54
N LYS A 666 13.67 13.96 34.22
CA LYS A 666 13.59 15.05 35.20
C LYS A 666 12.24 15.24 35.89
N PRO A 667 11.09 15.13 35.22
CA PRO A 667 9.79 15.41 35.82
C PRO A 667 9.37 14.38 36.87
N ASN A 668 8.65 14.84 37.88
CA ASN A 668 8.05 14.00 38.95
C ASN A 668 6.55 13.82 38.80
N SER A 669 5.92 14.54 37.88
CA SER A 669 4.50 14.46 37.58
C SER A 669 4.23 14.59 36.08
N LEU A 670 3.01 14.19 35.67
CA LEU A 670 2.56 14.35 34.27
C LEU A 670 2.54 15.81 33.84
N ASP A 671 2.02 16.71 34.70
CA ASP A 671 1.94 18.15 34.39
C ASP A 671 3.32 18.79 34.25
N GLU A 672 4.28 18.37 35.11
CA GLU A 672 5.67 18.80 34.99
C GLU A 672 6.30 18.28 33.69
N ALA A 673 5.99 17.04 33.28
CA ALA A 673 6.48 16.45 32.06
C ALA A 673 5.95 17.16 30.81
N LEU A 674 4.66 17.47 30.74
CA LEU A 674 4.04 18.23 29.65
C LEU A 674 4.62 19.65 29.57
N THR A 675 4.86 20.27 30.73
CA THR A 675 5.50 21.60 30.78
C THR A 675 6.95 21.52 30.31
N ARG A 676 7.70 20.50 30.71
CA ARG A 676 9.09 20.28 30.28
C ARG A 676 9.15 20.03 28.77
N GLU A 677 8.29 19.22 28.20
CA GLU A 677 8.23 18.97 26.77
C GLU A 677 8.09 20.28 25.98
N ARG A 678 7.15 21.18 26.40
CA ARG A 678 6.98 22.49 25.77
C ARG A 678 8.23 23.37 25.90
N GLN A 679 8.84 23.39 27.08
CA GLN A 679 10.06 24.19 27.34
C GLN A 679 11.24 23.73 26.46
N GLU A 680 11.48 22.43 26.38
CA GLU A 680 12.54 21.87 25.56
C GLU A 680 12.26 22.10 24.07
N PHE A 681 11.01 21.97 23.60
CA PHE A 681 10.62 22.28 22.24
C PHE A 681 10.90 23.76 21.90
N VAL A 682 10.46 24.68 22.77
CA VAL A 682 10.69 26.13 22.58
C VAL A 682 12.18 26.46 22.59
N ALA A 683 12.97 25.84 23.46
CA ALA A 683 14.43 26.04 23.49
C ALA A 683 15.11 25.52 22.22
N LEU A 684 14.60 24.43 21.62
CA LEU A 684 15.11 23.91 20.36
C LEU A 684 14.74 24.80 19.16
N ILE A 685 13.50 25.28 19.08
CA ILE A 685 13.08 26.11 17.94
C ILE A 685 13.74 27.50 17.92
N GLN A 686 14.22 27.99 19.07
CA GLN A 686 15.02 29.20 19.18
C GLN A 686 16.45 29.03 18.66
N ASP A 687 16.92 27.76 18.54
CA ASP A 687 18.26 27.48 18.03
C ASP A 687 18.34 27.68 16.50
N GLY A 688 19.33 28.44 16.05
CA GLY A 688 19.54 28.75 14.63
C GLY A 688 19.74 27.50 13.75
N LEU A 689 20.29 26.38 14.29
CA LEU A 689 20.46 25.14 13.57
C LEU A 689 19.10 24.45 13.32
N THR A 690 18.19 24.47 14.31
CA THR A 690 16.81 24.00 14.16
C THR A 690 16.07 24.83 13.12
N GLN A 691 16.17 26.16 13.20
CA GLN A 691 15.54 27.08 12.22
C GLN A 691 16.03 26.79 10.80
N ALA A 692 17.32 26.53 10.63
CA ALA A 692 17.90 26.15 9.33
C ALA A 692 17.32 24.81 8.83
N ARG A 693 17.15 23.80 9.70
CA ARG A 693 16.53 22.51 9.34
C ARG A 693 15.06 22.69 8.89
N ILE A 694 14.28 23.50 9.61
CA ILE A 694 12.87 23.79 9.27
C ILE A 694 12.76 24.46 7.91
N ARG A 695 13.54 25.54 7.69
CA ARG A 695 13.55 26.27 6.41
C ARG A 695 13.97 25.36 5.25
N HIS A 696 15.06 24.61 5.42
CA HIS A 696 15.54 23.67 4.40
C HIS A 696 14.51 22.61 4.04
N MET A 697 13.81 22.05 5.05
CA MET A 697 12.74 21.07 4.82
C MET A 697 11.59 21.67 4.01
N LEU A 698 11.16 22.90 4.32
CA LEU A 698 10.09 23.58 3.59
C LEU A 698 10.50 23.92 2.15
N ASP A 699 11.74 24.32 1.95
CA ASP A 699 12.24 24.77 0.65
C ASP A 699 12.58 23.59 -0.29
N THR A 700 13.04 22.45 0.25
CA THR A 700 13.59 21.33 -0.56
C THR A 700 12.84 20.02 -0.40
N GLY A 701 12.01 19.86 0.64
CA GLY A 701 11.40 18.58 1.03
C GLY A 701 12.40 17.55 1.58
N LYS A 702 13.64 17.96 1.90
CA LYS A 702 14.70 17.07 2.37
C LYS A 702 15.24 17.49 3.74
N PRO A 703 15.66 16.55 4.60
CA PRO A 703 16.28 16.90 5.87
C PRO A 703 17.67 17.52 5.66
N LEU A 704 17.97 18.55 6.45
CA LEU A 704 19.31 19.12 6.56
C LEU A 704 20.04 18.45 7.73
N ARG A 705 21.30 18.12 7.50
CA ARG A 705 22.19 17.61 8.55
C ARG A 705 23.27 18.69 8.86
N ASN A 706 23.21 19.28 10.05
CA ASN A 706 24.09 20.36 10.48
C ASN A 706 24.58 20.13 11.92
#